data_9ddc4e3ff79ebfc35d3ac437fd3383f6
#
_entry.id   9ddc4e3ff79ebfc35d3ac437fd3383f6
#
_cell.length_a   1.000
_cell.length_b   1.000
_cell.length_c   1.000
_cell.angle_alpha   90.00
_cell.angle_beta   90.00
_cell.angle_gamma   90.00
#
_symmetry.space_group_name_H-M   'P 1'
#
loop_
_entity.id
_entity.type
_entity.pdbx_description
1 polymer ?
#
loop_
_entity_poly.entity_id
_entity_poly.type
_entity_poly.pdbx_seq_one_letter_code
_entity_poly.pdbx_strand_id
1 'polypeptide(L)'
;MKRPFVAVVSCYAIGLLLAGIFRPPLVALFGIAFAVLVLACRAEASARRQVLVLEKLRPLLLWLLIAFAGWTNLASRTAMVSPNDLRALLGDTNAIVTVRGTLIETPHWRITERDGQQTERSVAQVQVAVLCRDANWQPAAGSIIVTTPGTLAASFFAGQPVKVTGVISQPASPLAEGLFDYRDYLQTRGIFYQLKAGSTNDWRPGSPLLSNPPLTDRFLNWSQRTLALGLPGEDQPLRLLWAMTLGWRTALTADISEPFLRAGTMHLFAIDGLRIALISGMLVALLRVLQVSRAWCGIVAIPLIWFYTAATGWESSAIRASVMMTVVLGGWALKRPGDTINSLAAAAFIILLWDPRQLFEASFQLSFFVVLVIVLMLPPLNKISDRLWQSDPLLPAELLPRWRRALIATLRMLSRYFALSFAAWVGSIPLAAKYFHLFSPVSTPANIVAVPLGTLALMSNLGSLVCGTWFPWATELFNHSAWFFMSAMTAVSEFATKIPGAYFYVPAPSWLEIGIYYAVLVGALSGWLFAPKQRIWSATALVLIVAGFAWHWQTTRGETRLTVLPLNGGHAVFVDAAGRKNDWLVNCGDESAVNFTLKPFLRAQGVNRVQRLVLTHGDLRSCGGAELLNQLFGTGEIYTSPARFRSMAYREIIAEFEKQPRRHRIINRGSTAGCWQAFAPDATDNFERADDASLVLLGNFYGPRVLLLSDLGREGQNVLLSRTNNLRADIVIAGLPDEGEPLCDALLDAAQPKVIVIADSEFPATRRASPKLRARLEQRGGPVIYTRTAGAVTILLRSNGWELRTMDGQKNSYRTANGN
;
A
#
# COMPACT_ATOMS: atom_id res chain seq x y z
N MET A 1 39.30 3.35 3.05
CA MET A 1 37.88 3.25 3.48
C MET A 1 37.60 1.83 3.94
N LYS A 2 37.06 1.63 5.16
CA LYS A 2 36.72 0.28 5.66
C LYS A 2 35.52 -0.34 4.92
N ARG A 3 34.64 0.48 4.29
CA ARG A 3 33.38 0.06 3.64
C ARG A 3 33.10 0.85 2.35
N PRO A 4 33.77 0.54 1.24
CA PRO A 4 33.73 1.36 0.02
C PRO A 4 32.31 1.35 -0.62
N PHE A 5 31.61 0.23 -0.64
CA PHE A 5 30.28 0.15 -1.27
C PHE A 5 29.21 1.01 -0.58
N VAL A 6 29.34 1.29 0.73
CA VAL A 6 28.41 2.19 1.43
C VAL A 6 28.48 3.59 0.83
N ALA A 7 29.68 4.13 0.58
CA ALA A 7 29.82 5.44 -0.03
C ALA A 7 29.36 5.45 -1.50
N VAL A 8 29.68 4.39 -2.26
CA VAL A 8 29.26 4.25 -3.67
C VAL A 8 27.73 4.25 -3.79
N VAL A 9 27.04 3.37 -3.03
CA VAL A 9 25.57 3.30 -3.12
C VAL A 9 24.89 4.57 -2.62
N SER A 10 25.44 5.23 -1.59
CA SER A 10 24.88 6.49 -1.09
C SER A 10 24.98 7.60 -2.14
N CYS A 11 26.13 7.78 -2.80
CA CYS A 11 26.28 8.76 -3.87
C CYS A 11 25.40 8.42 -5.08
N TYR A 12 25.31 7.14 -5.46
CA TYR A 12 24.45 6.70 -6.54
C TYR A 12 22.97 6.95 -6.25
N ALA A 13 22.52 6.64 -5.03
CA ALA A 13 21.14 6.88 -4.58
C ALA A 13 20.80 8.39 -4.54
N ILE A 14 21.76 9.26 -4.13
CA ILE A 14 21.59 10.71 -4.21
C ILE A 14 21.33 11.14 -5.67
N GLY A 15 22.07 10.59 -6.62
CA GLY A 15 21.84 10.83 -8.04
C GLY A 15 20.44 10.41 -8.51
N LEU A 16 19.95 9.25 -8.05
CA LEU A 16 18.59 8.79 -8.34
C LEU A 16 17.53 9.69 -7.72
N LEU A 17 17.71 10.15 -6.49
CA LEU A 17 16.79 11.09 -5.83
C LEU A 17 16.73 12.43 -6.56
N LEU A 18 17.89 12.95 -7.02
CA LEU A 18 17.93 14.17 -7.84
C LEU A 18 17.18 13.98 -9.16
N ALA A 19 17.29 12.82 -9.80
CA ALA A 19 16.54 12.51 -11.03
C ALA A 19 15.01 12.46 -10.80
N GLY A 20 14.57 12.09 -9.61
CA GLY A 20 13.14 12.13 -9.23
C GLY A 20 12.59 13.55 -9.09
N ILE A 21 13.44 14.50 -8.64
CA ILE A 21 13.04 15.89 -8.38
C ILE A 21 13.27 16.77 -9.62
N PHE A 22 14.43 16.65 -10.23
CA PHE A 22 14.86 17.48 -11.36
C PHE A 22 14.97 16.64 -12.63
N ARG A 23 14.31 17.08 -13.71
CA ARG A 23 14.28 16.40 -15.01
C ARG A 23 14.89 17.28 -16.10
N PRO A 24 16.22 17.54 -16.09
CA PRO A 24 16.88 18.30 -17.14
C PRO A 24 16.88 17.52 -18.46
N PRO A 25 17.05 18.18 -19.60
CA PRO A 25 17.24 17.51 -20.88
C PRO A 25 18.45 16.55 -20.83
N LEU A 26 18.28 15.35 -21.39
CA LEU A 26 19.32 14.31 -21.37
C LEU A 26 20.65 14.81 -21.90
N VAL A 27 20.63 15.61 -22.97
CA VAL A 27 21.87 16.20 -23.60
C VAL A 27 22.65 17.04 -22.59
N ALA A 28 21.96 17.88 -21.80
CA ALA A 28 22.62 18.69 -20.77
C ALA A 28 23.21 17.83 -19.67
N LEU A 29 22.46 16.78 -19.22
CA LEU A 29 22.90 15.85 -18.18
C LEU A 29 24.16 15.07 -18.62
N PHE A 30 24.16 14.52 -19.83
CA PHE A 30 25.32 13.84 -20.40
C PHE A 30 26.50 14.79 -20.60
N GLY A 31 26.26 16.06 -21.05
CA GLY A 31 27.29 17.07 -21.20
C GLY A 31 27.98 17.40 -19.86
N ILE A 32 27.19 17.59 -18.79
CA ILE A 32 27.74 17.84 -17.45
C ILE A 32 28.49 16.62 -16.91
N ALA A 33 27.94 15.42 -17.07
CA ALA A 33 28.60 14.18 -16.63
C ALA A 33 29.94 13.99 -17.38
N PHE A 34 29.99 14.27 -18.69
CA PHE A 34 31.19 14.19 -19.48
C PHE A 34 32.25 15.26 -19.04
N ALA A 35 31.81 16.49 -18.78
CA ALA A 35 32.69 17.54 -18.25
C ALA A 35 33.32 17.14 -16.90
N VAL A 36 32.52 16.56 -15.99
CA VAL A 36 33.02 16.04 -14.69
C VAL A 36 34.00 14.89 -14.91
N LEU A 37 33.75 14.00 -15.88
CA LEU A 37 34.67 12.91 -16.24
C LEU A 37 35.99 13.44 -16.74
N VAL A 38 35.98 14.40 -17.67
CA VAL A 38 37.18 15.04 -18.21
C VAL A 38 37.98 15.73 -17.10
N LEU A 39 37.31 16.45 -16.21
CA LEU A 39 37.95 17.07 -15.04
C LEU A 39 38.56 16.01 -14.09
N ALA A 40 37.89 14.90 -13.87
CA ALA A 40 38.41 13.80 -13.04
C ALA A 40 39.67 13.16 -13.68
N CYS A 41 39.65 12.93 -15.00
CA CYS A 41 40.81 12.42 -15.75
C CYS A 41 41.98 13.42 -15.76
N ARG A 42 41.69 14.71 -15.91
CA ARG A 42 42.73 15.76 -15.81
C ARG A 42 43.30 15.84 -14.38
N ALA A 43 42.46 15.72 -13.34
CA ALA A 43 42.93 15.69 -11.95
C ALA A 43 43.84 14.47 -11.69
N GLU A 44 43.58 13.32 -12.32
CA GLU A 44 44.46 12.15 -12.24
C GLU A 44 45.80 12.35 -12.96
N ALA A 45 45.76 12.94 -14.13
CA ALA A 45 46.99 13.28 -14.88
C ALA A 45 47.84 14.34 -14.16
N SER A 46 47.19 15.33 -13.50
CA SER A 46 47.82 16.37 -12.68
C SER A 46 48.38 15.83 -11.35
N ALA A 47 47.73 14.84 -10.74
CA ALA A 47 48.25 14.14 -9.55
C ALA A 47 49.61 13.48 -9.85
N ARG A 48 49.80 12.92 -11.06
CA ARG A 48 51.10 12.39 -11.52
C ARG A 48 52.17 13.49 -11.72
N ARG A 49 51.75 14.76 -11.83
CA ARG A 49 52.63 15.94 -11.99
C ARG A 49 52.74 16.79 -10.70
N GLN A 50 52.27 16.31 -9.54
CA GLN A 50 52.35 16.94 -8.19
C GLN A 50 51.69 18.33 -8.10
N VAL A 51 50.61 18.57 -8.85
CA VAL A 51 49.80 19.80 -8.72
C VAL A 51 48.77 19.63 -7.59
N LEU A 52 49.05 20.13 -6.41
CA LEU A 52 48.37 19.94 -5.12
C LEU A 52 46.86 20.29 -5.10
N VAL A 53 46.38 21.23 -5.90
CA VAL A 53 44.98 21.72 -5.85
C VAL A 53 44.01 20.71 -6.52
N LEU A 54 44.37 20.15 -7.65
CA LEU A 54 43.53 19.21 -8.39
C LEU A 54 43.48 17.80 -7.70
N GLU A 55 44.54 17.42 -7.00
CA GLU A 55 44.60 16.18 -6.27
C GLU A 55 43.56 16.12 -5.13
N LYS A 56 43.33 17.23 -4.42
CA LYS A 56 42.29 17.32 -3.36
C LYS A 56 40.87 17.25 -3.91
N LEU A 57 40.63 17.65 -5.15
CA LEU A 57 39.31 17.62 -5.82
C LEU A 57 38.98 16.24 -6.40
N ARG A 58 39.98 15.38 -6.66
CA ARG A 58 39.78 14.06 -7.26
C ARG A 58 38.72 13.19 -6.56
N PRO A 59 38.77 12.99 -5.23
CA PRO A 59 37.75 12.17 -4.59
C PRO A 59 36.34 12.77 -4.71
N LEU A 60 36.21 14.07 -4.65
CA LEU A 60 34.91 14.76 -4.83
C LEU A 60 34.38 14.56 -6.25
N LEU A 61 35.22 14.71 -7.28
CA LEU A 61 34.81 14.50 -8.69
C LEU A 61 34.40 13.05 -8.94
N LEU A 62 35.06 12.07 -8.34
CA LEU A 62 34.65 10.66 -8.46
C LEU A 62 33.28 10.40 -7.81
N TRP A 63 33.01 10.97 -6.63
CA TRP A 63 31.71 10.85 -5.99
C TRP A 63 30.58 11.54 -6.78
N LEU A 64 30.85 12.72 -7.34
CA LEU A 64 29.94 13.40 -8.26
C LEU A 64 29.67 12.57 -9.51
N LEU A 65 30.68 11.93 -10.09
CA LEU A 65 30.50 11.08 -11.26
C LEU A 65 29.59 9.88 -10.96
N ILE A 66 29.73 9.26 -9.80
CA ILE A 66 28.83 8.17 -9.35
C ILE A 66 27.40 8.69 -9.19
N ALA A 67 27.21 9.88 -8.62
CA ALA A 67 25.89 10.49 -8.50
C ALA A 67 25.28 10.81 -9.88
N PHE A 68 26.07 11.38 -10.81
CA PHE A 68 25.61 11.58 -12.18
C PHE A 68 25.30 10.29 -12.93
N ALA A 69 26.04 9.20 -12.67
CA ALA A 69 25.73 7.89 -13.24
C ALA A 69 24.36 7.37 -12.76
N GLY A 70 24.02 7.56 -11.48
CA GLY A 70 22.68 7.29 -10.97
C GLY A 70 21.60 8.14 -11.64
N TRP A 71 21.85 9.47 -11.71
CA TRP A 71 20.93 10.41 -12.34
C TRP A 71 20.65 10.05 -13.81
N THR A 72 21.70 9.83 -14.60
CA THR A 72 21.59 9.47 -16.03
C THR A 72 20.90 8.13 -16.24
N ASN A 73 21.14 7.14 -15.37
CA ASN A 73 20.49 5.82 -15.47
C ASN A 73 18.97 5.94 -15.33
N LEU A 74 18.47 6.68 -14.34
CA LEU A 74 17.01 6.86 -14.16
C LEU A 74 16.43 7.75 -15.28
N ALA A 75 17.10 8.87 -15.61
CA ALA A 75 16.63 9.81 -16.63
C ALA A 75 16.53 9.17 -18.02
N SER A 76 17.51 8.35 -18.42
CA SER A 76 17.51 7.66 -19.72
C SER A 76 16.34 6.68 -19.84
N ARG A 77 16.01 5.97 -18.77
CA ARG A 77 14.88 4.98 -18.77
C ARG A 77 13.49 5.65 -18.74
N THR A 78 13.39 6.88 -18.26
CA THR A 78 12.11 7.58 -18.17
C THR A 78 11.84 8.53 -19.34
N ALA A 79 12.88 9.13 -19.93
CA ALA A 79 12.74 10.16 -20.95
C ALA A 79 12.76 9.60 -22.39
N MET A 80 13.36 8.41 -22.63
CA MET A 80 13.42 7.84 -23.98
C MET A 80 12.17 7.01 -24.26
N VAL A 81 11.31 7.53 -25.12
CA VAL A 81 10.12 6.82 -25.61
C VAL A 81 10.37 6.47 -27.09
N SER A 82 10.34 5.17 -27.42
CA SER A 82 10.42 4.71 -28.81
C SER A 82 9.16 5.12 -29.57
N PRO A 83 9.24 5.41 -30.88
CA PRO A 83 8.05 5.65 -31.71
C PRO A 83 7.04 4.50 -31.68
N ASN A 84 7.52 3.27 -31.48
CA ASN A 84 6.68 2.06 -31.38
C ASN A 84 6.21 1.78 -29.93
N ASP A 85 6.53 2.64 -28.96
CA ASP A 85 6.04 2.49 -27.58
C ASP A 85 4.52 2.70 -27.53
N LEU A 86 3.82 1.87 -26.76
CA LEU A 86 2.37 2.00 -26.58
C LEU A 86 1.94 3.41 -26.15
N ARG A 87 2.80 4.14 -25.42
CA ARG A 87 2.55 5.53 -24.99
C ARG A 87 2.47 6.51 -26.17
N ALA A 88 3.28 6.28 -27.21
CA ALA A 88 3.28 7.10 -28.42
C ALA A 88 2.10 6.75 -29.34
N LEU A 89 1.67 5.46 -29.34
CA LEU A 89 0.64 4.95 -30.24
C LEU A 89 -0.79 5.17 -29.73
N LEU A 90 -1.02 5.10 -28.41
CA LEU A 90 -2.37 5.07 -27.84
C LEU A 90 -2.77 6.39 -27.15
N GLY A 91 -1.83 7.12 -26.58
CA GLY A 91 -2.13 8.32 -25.78
C GLY A 91 -3.09 8.03 -24.61
N ASP A 92 -4.04 8.94 -24.37
CA ASP A 92 -5.01 8.83 -23.25
C ASP A 92 -6.37 8.24 -23.67
N THR A 93 -6.49 7.69 -24.89
CA THR A 93 -7.76 7.23 -25.43
C THR A 93 -8.08 5.78 -25.05
N ASN A 94 -9.32 5.52 -24.65
CA ASN A 94 -9.84 4.18 -24.54
C ASN A 94 -10.20 3.66 -25.93
N ALA A 95 -9.70 2.49 -26.32
CA ALA A 95 -9.95 1.91 -27.64
C ALA A 95 -10.13 0.40 -27.57
N ILE A 96 -10.90 -0.17 -28.49
CA ILE A 96 -10.92 -1.61 -28.71
C ILE A 96 -9.73 -1.95 -29.59
N VAL A 97 -8.88 -2.84 -29.09
CA VAL A 97 -7.66 -3.23 -29.78
C VAL A 97 -7.48 -4.75 -29.74
N THR A 98 -6.77 -5.25 -30.74
CA THR A 98 -6.24 -6.62 -30.72
C THR A 98 -4.72 -6.57 -30.58
N VAL A 99 -4.22 -7.25 -29.59
CA VAL A 99 -2.78 -7.30 -29.29
C VAL A 99 -2.24 -8.67 -29.63
N ARG A 100 -1.08 -8.71 -30.29
CA ARG A 100 -0.24 -9.92 -30.40
C ARG A 100 1.01 -9.72 -29.57
N GLY A 101 1.36 -10.71 -28.75
CA GLY A 101 2.50 -10.62 -27.86
C GLY A 101 2.82 -11.96 -27.25
N THR A 102 3.67 -11.95 -26.24
CA THR A 102 4.12 -13.14 -25.51
C THR A 102 3.77 -12.99 -24.04
N LEU A 103 3.25 -14.05 -23.43
CA LEU A 103 3.00 -14.09 -21.98
C LEU A 103 4.34 -14.03 -21.25
N ILE A 104 4.50 -13.04 -20.36
CA ILE A 104 5.71 -12.92 -19.53
C ILE A 104 5.67 -13.95 -18.41
N GLU A 105 4.50 -14.14 -17.80
CA GLU A 105 4.24 -15.09 -16.72
C GLU A 105 2.98 -15.91 -17.02
N THR A 106 2.86 -17.06 -16.39
CA THR A 106 1.65 -17.87 -16.49
C THR A 106 0.47 -17.14 -15.86
N PRO A 107 -0.68 -17.03 -16.57
CA PRO A 107 -1.84 -16.32 -16.04
C PRO A 107 -2.26 -16.87 -14.69
N HIS A 108 -2.43 -15.97 -13.73
CA HIS A 108 -2.93 -16.32 -12.41
C HIS A 108 -4.37 -15.82 -12.25
N TRP A 109 -5.18 -16.57 -11.55
CA TRP A 109 -6.55 -16.19 -11.26
C TRP A 109 -6.64 -15.51 -9.89
N ARG A 110 -7.56 -14.57 -9.75
CA ARG A 110 -7.89 -13.89 -8.50
C ARG A 110 -9.36 -14.05 -8.22
N ILE A 111 -9.69 -14.39 -6.99
CA ILE A 111 -11.05 -14.33 -6.49
C ILE A 111 -11.30 -12.89 -6.04
N THR A 112 -12.34 -12.28 -6.58
CA THR A 112 -12.83 -10.99 -6.11
C THR A 112 -14.23 -11.23 -5.57
N GLU A 113 -14.42 -10.96 -4.30
CA GLU A 113 -15.74 -11.00 -3.68
C GLU A 113 -16.37 -9.60 -3.83
N ARG A 114 -17.52 -9.56 -4.46
CA ARG A 114 -18.29 -8.34 -4.63
C ARG A 114 -19.76 -8.66 -4.39
N ASP A 115 -20.39 -7.93 -3.47
CA ASP A 115 -21.81 -8.09 -3.11
C ASP A 115 -22.19 -9.54 -2.75
N GLY A 116 -21.31 -10.24 -1.99
CA GLY A 116 -21.49 -11.65 -1.60
C GLY A 116 -21.30 -12.66 -2.73
N GLN A 117 -20.98 -12.22 -3.96
CA GLN A 117 -20.67 -13.10 -5.09
C GLN A 117 -19.15 -13.16 -5.32
N GLN A 118 -18.62 -14.37 -5.28
CA GLN A 118 -17.23 -14.62 -5.64
C GLN A 118 -17.12 -14.66 -7.18
N THR A 119 -16.40 -13.70 -7.74
CA THR A 119 -16.09 -13.67 -9.17
C THR A 119 -14.62 -14.00 -9.39
N GLU A 120 -14.36 -14.98 -10.23
CA GLU A 120 -13.01 -15.34 -10.64
C GLU A 120 -12.57 -14.49 -11.84
N ARG A 121 -11.36 -13.99 -11.79
CA ARG A 121 -10.74 -13.23 -12.88
C ARG A 121 -9.32 -13.71 -13.11
N SER A 122 -8.97 -13.95 -14.35
CA SER A 122 -7.60 -14.21 -14.78
C SER A 122 -6.87 -12.90 -15.02
N VAL A 123 -5.65 -12.80 -14.51
CA VAL A 123 -4.74 -11.68 -14.72
C VAL A 123 -3.48 -12.21 -15.38
N ALA A 124 -3.05 -11.58 -16.46
CA ALA A 124 -1.87 -11.98 -17.22
C ALA A 124 -1.07 -10.73 -17.63
N GLN A 125 0.26 -10.85 -17.66
CA GLN A 125 1.14 -9.83 -18.19
C GLN A 125 1.61 -10.24 -19.59
N VAL A 126 1.37 -9.38 -20.58
CA VAL A 126 1.70 -9.63 -21.99
C VAL A 126 2.73 -8.60 -22.45
N GLN A 127 3.84 -9.10 -23.01
CA GLN A 127 4.80 -8.30 -23.77
C GLN A 127 4.26 -8.12 -25.17
N VAL A 128 3.89 -6.91 -25.53
CA VAL A 128 3.30 -6.58 -26.82
C VAL A 128 4.38 -6.54 -27.90
N ALA A 129 4.11 -7.16 -29.05
CA ALA A 129 4.93 -7.09 -30.23
C ALA A 129 4.24 -6.34 -31.38
N VAL A 130 2.91 -6.50 -31.50
CA VAL A 130 2.11 -5.90 -32.55
C VAL A 130 0.74 -5.51 -31.99
N LEU A 131 0.27 -4.33 -32.37
CA LEU A 131 -1.04 -3.78 -32.03
C LEU A 131 -1.91 -3.63 -33.29
N CYS A 132 -3.17 -4.02 -33.22
CA CYS A 132 -4.17 -3.74 -34.24
C CYS A 132 -5.24 -2.81 -33.68
N ARG A 133 -5.40 -1.67 -34.34
CA ARG A 133 -6.48 -0.71 -34.11
C ARG A 133 -7.16 -0.43 -35.45
N ASP A 134 -8.48 -0.42 -35.47
CA ASP A 134 -9.29 -0.13 -36.69
C ASP A 134 -8.82 -0.94 -37.92
N ALA A 135 -8.60 -2.25 -37.74
CA ALA A 135 -8.08 -3.22 -38.71
C ALA A 135 -6.62 -2.95 -39.19
N ASN A 136 -5.93 -1.95 -38.66
CA ASN A 136 -4.56 -1.63 -39.03
C ASN A 136 -3.56 -2.24 -38.04
N TRP A 137 -2.65 -3.09 -38.53
CA TRP A 137 -1.60 -3.73 -37.74
C TRP A 137 -0.33 -2.90 -37.78
N GLN A 138 0.20 -2.56 -36.60
CA GLN A 138 1.44 -1.79 -36.47
C GLN A 138 2.36 -2.39 -35.42
N PRO A 139 3.71 -2.32 -35.58
CA PRO A 139 4.63 -2.75 -34.58
C PRO A 139 4.44 -1.94 -33.30
N ALA A 140 4.40 -2.61 -32.16
CA ALA A 140 4.24 -1.96 -30.87
C ALA A 140 5.17 -2.60 -29.84
N ALA A 141 5.66 -1.79 -28.91
CA ALA A 141 6.54 -2.25 -27.86
C ALA A 141 6.03 -1.77 -26.50
N GLY A 142 6.04 -2.64 -25.52
CA GLY A 142 5.64 -2.36 -24.14
C GLY A 142 4.98 -3.57 -23.47
N SER A 143 4.78 -3.48 -22.17
CA SER A 143 4.07 -4.50 -21.39
C SER A 143 2.69 -3.99 -21.00
N ILE A 144 1.70 -4.85 -21.05
CA ILE A 144 0.33 -4.57 -20.60
C ILE A 144 -0.13 -5.64 -19.61
N ILE A 145 -1.02 -5.25 -18.69
CA ILE A 145 -1.78 -6.19 -17.89
C ILE A 145 -3.12 -6.46 -18.56
N VAL A 146 -3.43 -7.74 -18.74
CA VAL A 146 -4.72 -8.18 -19.28
C VAL A 146 -5.54 -8.79 -18.16
N THR A 147 -6.78 -8.31 -18.02
CA THR A 147 -7.76 -8.85 -17.06
C THR A 147 -8.94 -9.44 -17.82
N THR A 148 -9.34 -10.66 -17.42
CA THR A 148 -10.38 -11.43 -18.11
C THR A 148 -11.31 -12.07 -17.09
N PRO A 149 -12.64 -11.98 -17.22
CA PRO A 149 -13.58 -12.75 -16.40
C PRO A 149 -13.36 -14.26 -16.62
N GLY A 150 -13.45 -15.03 -15.52
CA GLY A 150 -13.26 -16.48 -15.51
C GLY A 150 -11.79 -16.91 -15.51
N THR A 151 -11.60 -18.22 -15.52
CA THR A 151 -10.28 -18.87 -15.52
C THR A 151 -9.83 -19.22 -16.95
N LEU A 152 -8.61 -18.79 -17.30
CA LEU A 152 -8.01 -19.16 -18.57
C LEU A 152 -7.58 -20.64 -18.57
N ALA A 153 -7.63 -21.27 -19.76
CA ALA A 153 -7.21 -22.66 -19.94
C ALA A 153 -5.72 -22.85 -19.60
N ALA A 154 -5.35 -24.05 -19.11
CA ALA A 154 -3.98 -24.40 -18.77
C ALA A 154 -2.99 -24.39 -19.97
N SER A 155 -3.49 -24.25 -21.19
CA SER A 155 -2.70 -24.07 -22.40
C SER A 155 -2.00 -22.70 -22.47
N PHE A 156 -2.44 -21.71 -21.68
CA PHE A 156 -1.80 -20.41 -21.59
C PHE A 156 -0.78 -20.41 -20.45
N PHE A 157 0.50 -20.36 -20.77
CA PHE A 157 1.61 -20.36 -19.80
C PHE A 157 2.72 -19.40 -20.24
N ALA A 158 3.65 -19.13 -19.35
CA ALA A 158 4.77 -18.22 -19.59
C ALA A 158 5.55 -18.58 -20.87
N GLY A 159 5.88 -17.58 -21.68
CA GLY A 159 6.56 -17.75 -22.96
C GLY A 159 5.64 -18.03 -24.15
N GLN A 160 4.36 -18.39 -23.94
CA GLN A 160 3.40 -18.66 -24.99
C GLN A 160 3.08 -17.39 -25.79
N PRO A 161 3.18 -17.40 -27.14
CA PRO A 161 2.61 -16.37 -27.98
C PRO A 161 1.09 -16.34 -27.87
N VAL A 162 0.51 -15.16 -27.78
CA VAL A 162 -0.94 -14.97 -27.61
C VAL A 162 -1.45 -13.83 -28.47
N LYS A 163 -2.73 -13.95 -28.84
CA LYS A 163 -3.53 -12.92 -29.46
C LYS A 163 -4.74 -12.63 -28.56
N VAL A 164 -4.89 -11.39 -28.10
CA VAL A 164 -5.96 -10.98 -27.19
C VAL A 164 -6.66 -9.76 -27.73
N THR A 165 -7.99 -9.75 -27.66
CA THR A 165 -8.83 -8.61 -28.04
C THR A 165 -9.53 -8.06 -26.79
N GLY A 166 -9.60 -6.75 -26.68
CA GLY A 166 -10.28 -6.11 -25.56
C GLY A 166 -10.19 -4.59 -25.58
N VAL A 167 -10.71 -3.97 -24.55
CA VAL A 167 -10.63 -2.52 -24.36
C VAL A 167 -9.34 -2.18 -23.63
N ILE A 168 -8.46 -1.44 -24.31
CA ILE A 168 -7.24 -0.92 -23.70
C ILE A 168 -7.49 0.46 -23.09
N SER A 169 -6.99 0.68 -21.91
CA SER A 169 -7.12 1.95 -21.18
C SER A 169 -5.91 2.18 -20.28
N GLN A 170 -5.67 3.41 -19.87
CA GLN A 170 -4.76 3.66 -18.77
C GLN A 170 -5.37 3.16 -17.44
N PRO A 171 -4.55 2.68 -16.49
CA PRO A 171 -5.03 2.37 -15.14
C PRO A 171 -5.64 3.62 -14.48
N ALA A 172 -6.72 3.44 -13.72
CA ALA A 172 -7.37 4.53 -13.02
C ALA A 172 -6.44 5.14 -11.95
N SER A 173 -6.47 6.46 -11.81
CA SER A 173 -5.85 7.15 -10.68
C SER A 173 -6.65 6.93 -9.39
N PRO A 174 -6.04 7.06 -8.21
CA PRO A 174 -6.77 6.94 -6.94
C PRO A 174 -7.82 8.05 -6.82
N LEU A 175 -9.02 7.66 -6.40
CA LEU A 175 -10.14 8.59 -6.24
C LEU A 175 -10.06 9.44 -4.97
N ALA A 176 -9.25 9.05 -3.98
CA ALA A 176 -9.08 9.79 -2.73
C ALA A 176 -7.67 9.58 -2.15
N GLU A 177 -7.24 10.49 -1.27
CA GLU A 177 -5.99 10.34 -0.51
C GLU A 177 -5.99 9.03 0.30
N GLY A 178 -4.84 8.36 0.33
CA GLY A 178 -4.67 7.11 1.08
C GLY A 178 -5.16 5.85 0.37
N LEU A 179 -5.85 5.97 -0.78
CA LEU A 179 -6.11 4.83 -1.64
C LEU A 179 -4.82 4.39 -2.35
N PHE A 180 -4.74 3.09 -2.62
CA PHE A 180 -3.60 2.54 -3.35
C PHE A 180 -3.57 3.09 -4.79
N ASP A 181 -2.47 3.76 -5.15
CA ASP A 181 -2.26 4.25 -6.52
C ASP A 181 -1.79 3.10 -7.42
N TYR A 182 -2.79 2.46 -8.06
CA TYR A 182 -2.54 1.35 -8.98
C TYR A 182 -1.85 1.81 -10.27
N ARG A 183 -2.08 3.06 -10.70
CA ARG A 183 -1.45 3.65 -11.87
C ARG A 183 0.06 3.82 -11.63
N ASP A 184 0.45 4.47 -10.53
CA ASP A 184 1.85 4.67 -10.19
C ASP A 184 2.57 3.33 -9.96
N TYR A 185 1.93 2.40 -9.27
CA TYR A 185 2.44 1.03 -9.06
C TYR A 185 2.75 0.29 -10.37
N LEU A 186 1.89 0.39 -11.38
CA LEU A 186 2.13 -0.23 -12.68
C LEU A 186 3.17 0.53 -13.50
N GLN A 187 3.15 1.87 -13.45
CA GLN A 187 4.11 2.71 -14.16
C GLN A 187 5.54 2.51 -13.65
N THR A 188 5.74 2.33 -12.35
CA THR A 188 7.06 1.99 -11.78
C THR A 188 7.59 0.66 -12.31
N ARG A 189 6.71 -0.25 -12.71
CA ARG A 189 7.03 -1.53 -13.36
C ARG A 189 7.13 -1.46 -14.89
N GLY A 190 6.95 -0.26 -15.48
CA GLY A 190 6.98 -0.06 -16.92
C GLY A 190 5.71 -0.46 -17.64
N ILE A 191 4.59 -0.63 -16.91
CA ILE A 191 3.27 -0.98 -17.45
C ILE A 191 2.39 0.26 -17.40
N PHE A 192 2.05 0.80 -18.58
CA PHE A 192 1.29 2.04 -18.70
C PHE A 192 -0.17 1.81 -19.08
N TYR A 193 -0.51 0.63 -19.56
CA TYR A 193 -1.85 0.28 -20.03
C TYR A 193 -2.34 -1.04 -19.46
N GLN A 194 -3.65 -1.13 -19.28
CA GLN A 194 -4.37 -2.35 -18.99
C GLN A 194 -5.35 -2.66 -20.12
N LEU A 195 -5.51 -3.92 -20.46
CA LEU A 195 -6.48 -4.41 -21.43
C LEU A 195 -7.52 -5.24 -20.69
N LYS A 196 -8.79 -4.91 -20.86
CA LYS A 196 -9.93 -5.67 -20.33
C LYS A 196 -10.52 -6.50 -21.46
N ALA A 197 -10.30 -7.80 -21.44
CA ALA A 197 -10.96 -8.75 -22.32
C ALA A 197 -12.38 -9.02 -21.81
N GLY A 198 -13.33 -9.19 -22.70
CA GLY A 198 -14.74 -9.43 -22.36
C GLY A 198 -14.98 -10.85 -21.86
N SER A 199 -14.24 -11.82 -22.39
CA SER A 199 -14.36 -13.23 -22.06
C SER A 199 -13.06 -14.00 -22.30
N THR A 200 -13.02 -15.25 -21.85
CA THR A 200 -11.90 -16.17 -22.16
C THR A 200 -11.81 -16.50 -23.66
N ASN A 201 -12.90 -16.35 -24.43
CA ASN A 201 -12.92 -16.57 -25.86
C ASN A 201 -12.19 -15.49 -26.68
N ASP A 202 -11.91 -14.35 -26.07
CA ASP A 202 -11.13 -13.27 -26.68
C ASP A 202 -9.62 -13.59 -26.73
N TRP A 203 -9.23 -14.70 -26.10
CA TRP A 203 -7.87 -15.21 -26.11
C TRP A 203 -7.70 -16.29 -27.16
N ARG A 204 -6.65 -16.15 -27.94
CA ARG A 204 -6.24 -17.18 -28.90
C ARG A 204 -4.75 -17.46 -28.76
N PRO A 205 -4.31 -18.74 -28.72
CA PRO A 205 -2.91 -19.05 -28.77
C PRO A 205 -2.31 -18.57 -30.09
N GLY A 206 -1.12 -18.02 -30.03
CA GLY A 206 -0.34 -17.58 -31.19
C GLY A 206 0.52 -18.71 -31.77
N SER A 207 1.17 -18.44 -32.89
CA SER A 207 2.12 -19.36 -33.54
C SER A 207 3.56 -18.86 -33.31
N PRO A 208 4.54 -19.75 -33.00
CA PRO A 208 4.42 -21.19 -32.83
C PRO A 208 3.80 -21.60 -31.49
N LEU A 209 3.03 -22.68 -31.50
CA LEU A 209 2.48 -23.27 -30.27
C LEU A 209 3.62 -23.96 -29.50
N LEU A 210 3.84 -23.53 -28.27
CA LEU A 210 4.72 -24.25 -27.35
C LEU A 210 3.96 -25.44 -26.74
N SER A 211 4.56 -26.62 -26.79
CA SER A 211 3.90 -27.85 -26.35
C SER A 211 4.00 -28.11 -24.84
N ASN A 212 4.99 -27.56 -24.17
CA ASN A 212 5.25 -27.84 -22.78
C ASN A 212 5.43 -26.54 -21.95
N PRO A 213 4.82 -26.47 -20.77
CA PRO A 213 5.05 -25.37 -19.85
C PRO A 213 6.53 -25.36 -19.37
N PRO A 214 7.04 -24.19 -18.97
CA PRO A 214 8.37 -24.04 -18.39
C PRO A 214 8.62 -24.97 -17.20
N LEU A 215 9.89 -25.29 -16.95
CA LEU A 215 10.27 -26.13 -15.81
C LEU A 215 9.82 -25.54 -14.47
N THR A 216 9.77 -24.21 -14.36
CA THR A 216 9.28 -23.50 -13.19
C THR A 216 7.80 -23.81 -12.92
N ASP A 217 6.95 -23.79 -13.92
CA ASP A 217 5.51 -24.06 -13.78
C ASP A 217 5.26 -25.54 -13.47
N ARG A 218 6.01 -26.41 -14.09
CA ARG A 218 5.96 -27.85 -13.78
C ARG A 218 6.38 -28.14 -12.34
N PHE A 219 7.41 -27.45 -11.87
CA PHE A 219 7.86 -27.53 -10.47
C PHE A 219 6.79 -26.97 -9.52
N LEU A 220 6.16 -25.84 -9.82
CA LEU A 220 5.08 -25.28 -8.99
C LEU A 220 3.89 -26.25 -8.89
N ASN A 221 3.42 -26.77 -10.03
CA ASN A 221 2.30 -27.71 -10.07
C ASN A 221 2.61 -29.01 -9.31
N TRP A 222 3.84 -29.53 -9.46
CA TRP A 222 4.30 -30.68 -8.69
C TRP A 222 4.35 -30.36 -7.20
N SER A 223 4.90 -29.20 -6.82
CA SER A 223 5.01 -28.77 -5.43
C SER A 223 3.63 -28.62 -4.77
N GLN A 224 2.67 -27.98 -5.44
CA GLN A 224 1.29 -27.83 -4.92
C GLN A 224 0.65 -29.20 -4.63
N ARG A 225 0.76 -30.14 -5.59
CA ARG A 225 0.23 -31.51 -5.40
C ARG A 225 0.93 -32.24 -4.26
N THR A 226 2.27 -32.14 -4.17
CA THR A 226 3.04 -32.77 -3.11
C THR A 226 2.68 -32.23 -1.71
N LEU A 227 2.56 -30.90 -1.59
CA LEU A 227 2.19 -30.25 -0.31
C LEU A 227 0.73 -30.49 0.11
N ALA A 228 -0.13 -30.98 -0.79
CA ALA A 228 -1.52 -31.35 -0.51
C ALA A 228 -1.70 -32.82 -0.13
N LEU A 229 -0.67 -33.66 -0.30
CA LEU A 229 -0.77 -35.10 0.01
C LEU A 229 -1.11 -35.35 1.48
N GLY A 230 -2.13 -36.18 1.71
CA GLY A 230 -2.60 -36.55 3.05
C GLY A 230 -3.43 -35.50 3.77
N LEU A 231 -3.64 -34.29 3.20
CA LEU A 231 -4.45 -33.24 3.80
C LEU A 231 -5.91 -33.27 3.30
N PRO A 232 -6.90 -32.94 4.14
CA PRO A 232 -8.30 -32.97 3.77
C PRO A 232 -8.69 -31.73 2.95
N GLY A 233 -8.60 -31.83 1.62
CA GLY A 233 -9.05 -30.77 0.70
C GLY A 233 -8.23 -29.48 0.76
N GLU A 234 -8.65 -28.46 -0.02
CA GLU A 234 -8.01 -27.13 -0.07
C GLU A 234 -8.60 -26.20 1.00
N ASP A 235 -8.15 -26.33 2.23
CA ASP A 235 -8.53 -25.45 3.34
C ASP A 235 -7.65 -24.17 3.43
N GLN A 236 -8.02 -23.28 4.33
CA GLN A 236 -7.30 -22.02 4.54
C GLN A 236 -5.83 -22.21 4.92
N PRO A 237 -5.43 -23.09 5.89
CA PRO A 237 -4.03 -23.32 6.22
C PRO A 237 -3.22 -23.84 5.04
N LEU A 238 -3.74 -24.74 4.20
CA LEU A 238 -3.03 -25.25 3.02
C LEU A 238 -2.79 -24.13 2.00
N ARG A 239 -3.81 -23.28 1.73
CA ARG A 239 -3.67 -22.12 0.86
C ARG A 239 -2.61 -21.15 1.38
N LEU A 240 -2.56 -20.92 2.68
CA LEU A 240 -1.54 -20.10 3.32
C LEU A 240 -0.15 -20.72 3.23
N LEU A 241 -0.02 -22.05 3.32
CA LEU A 241 1.24 -22.76 3.10
C LEU A 241 1.74 -22.59 1.65
N TRP A 242 0.86 -22.67 0.65
CA TRP A 242 1.20 -22.38 -0.75
C TRP A 242 1.63 -20.93 -0.95
N ALA A 243 0.90 -19.97 -0.35
CA ALA A 243 1.27 -18.56 -0.38
C ALA A 243 2.66 -18.35 0.25
N MET A 244 2.91 -19.00 1.39
CA MET A 244 4.16 -18.90 2.10
C MET A 244 5.33 -19.56 1.35
N THR A 245 5.17 -20.74 0.78
CA THR A 245 6.27 -21.54 0.20
C THR A 245 6.47 -21.28 -1.29
N LEU A 246 5.38 -21.11 -2.05
CA LEU A 246 5.40 -21.03 -3.50
C LEU A 246 5.11 -19.61 -4.02
N GLY A 247 4.77 -18.67 -3.14
CA GLY A 247 4.40 -17.31 -3.55
C GLY A 247 2.99 -17.17 -4.13
N TRP A 248 2.14 -18.16 -3.93
CA TRP A 248 0.78 -18.18 -4.49
C TRP A 248 -0.15 -17.23 -3.75
N ARG A 249 -0.13 -15.94 -4.13
CA ARG A 249 -0.85 -14.86 -3.44
C ARG A 249 -2.36 -14.85 -3.65
N THR A 250 -2.88 -15.66 -4.57
CA THR A 250 -4.33 -15.77 -4.83
C THR A 250 -5.10 -16.17 -3.57
N ALA A 251 -4.46 -16.90 -2.67
CA ALA A 251 -5.03 -17.33 -1.39
C ALA A 251 -5.17 -16.22 -0.34
N LEU A 252 -4.46 -15.10 -0.51
CA LEU A 252 -4.44 -14.01 0.46
C LEU A 252 -5.56 -13.01 0.12
N THR A 253 -6.81 -13.39 0.38
CA THR A 253 -7.93 -12.44 0.32
C THR A 253 -7.78 -11.35 1.38
N ALA A 254 -8.51 -10.24 1.23
CA ALA A 254 -8.43 -9.13 2.17
C ALA A 254 -8.74 -9.56 3.61
N ASP A 255 -9.72 -10.43 3.81
CA ASP A 255 -10.16 -10.89 5.13
C ASP A 255 -9.13 -11.81 5.80
N ILE A 256 -8.51 -12.71 5.02
CA ILE A 256 -7.46 -13.62 5.51
C ILE A 256 -6.18 -12.85 5.85
N SER A 257 -5.83 -11.84 5.07
CA SER A 257 -4.60 -11.06 5.28
C SER A 257 -4.70 -10.01 6.40
N GLU A 258 -5.91 -9.56 6.72
CA GLU A 258 -6.16 -8.50 7.70
C GLU A 258 -5.60 -8.79 9.11
N PRO A 259 -5.84 -9.97 9.74
CA PRO A 259 -5.27 -10.29 11.05
C PRO A 259 -3.74 -10.26 11.05
N PHE A 260 -3.11 -10.77 9.99
CA PHE A 260 -1.66 -10.76 9.85
C PHE A 260 -1.10 -9.36 9.67
N LEU A 261 -1.80 -8.50 8.92
CA LEU A 261 -1.42 -7.10 8.74
C LEU A 261 -1.47 -6.36 10.09
N ARG A 262 -2.57 -6.48 10.84
CA ARG A 262 -2.76 -5.84 12.15
C ARG A 262 -1.79 -6.36 13.20
N ALA A 263 -1.51 -7.66 13.23
CA ALA A 263 -0.52 -8.26 14.12
C ALA A 263 0.93 -7.96 13.70
N GLY A 264 1.17 -7.38 12.51
CA GLY A 264 2.52 -7.14 11.99
C GLY A 264 3.27 -8.39 11.56
N THR A 265 2.54 -9.50 11.32
CA THR A 265 3.07 -10.81 10.89
C THR A 265 2.93 -11.05 9.38
N MET A 266 2.36 -10.09 8.63
CA MET A 266 2.13 -10.20 7.18
C MET A 266 3.42 -10.45 6.37
N HIS A 267 4.57 -9.99 6.86
CA HIS A 267 5.85 -10.25 6.23
C HIS A 267 6.18 -11.75 6.11
N LEU A 268 5.57 -12.62 6.96
CA LEU A 268 5.71 -14.06 6.89
C LEU A 268 5.12 -14.68 5.61
N PHE A 269 4.33 -13.97 4.82
CA PHE A 269 3.81 -14.42 3.53
C PHE A 269 4.53 -13.79 2.33
N ALA A 270 5.34 -12.77 2.54
CA ALA A 270 6.23 -12.27 1.49
C ALA A 270 7.42 -13.21 1.35
N ILE A 271 7.82 -13.59 0.14
CA ILE A 271 9.08 -14.31 -0.08
C ILE A 271 10.21 -13.30 0.13
N ASP A 272 10.69 -13.24 1.36
CA ASP A 272 11.64 -12.24 1.84
C ASP A 272 13.06 -12.80 2.05
N GLY A 273 13.95 -11.92 2.56
CA GLY A 273 15.33 -12.28 2.86
C GLY A 273 15.49 -13.41 3.86
N LEU A 274 14.59 -13.53 4.85
CA LEU A 274 14.67 -14.58 5.87
C LEU A 274 14.41 -15.96 5.25
N ARG A 275 13.42 -16.08 4.35
CA ARG A 275 13.11 -17.36 3.69
C ARG A 275 14.19 -17.81 2.73
N ILE A 276 14.67 -16.91 1.88
CA ILE A 276 15.79 -17.22 0.98
C ILE A 276 17.03 -17.59 1.81
N ALA A 277 17.27 -16.93 2.95
CA ALA A 277 18.35 -17.28 3.85
C ALA A 277 18.16 -18.65 4.51
N LEU A 278 16.91 -19.00 4.94
CA LEU A 278 16.58 -20.31 5.48
C LEU A 278 16.75 -21.42 4.45
N ILE A 279 16.19 -21.25 3.24
CA ILE A 279 16.33 -22.20 2.14
C ILE A 279 17.81 -22.38 1.80
N SER A 280 18.56 -21.27 1.68
CA SER A 280 20.01 -21.31 1.44
C SER A 280 20.77 -22.01 2.55
N GLY A 281 20.42 -21.74 3.81
CA GLY A 281 21.00 -22.36 4.99
C GLY A 281 20.75 -23.85 5.05
N MET A 282 19.52 -24.29 4.76
CA MET A 282 19.17 -25.71 4.69
C MET A 282 19.91 -26.41 3.56
N LEU A 283 19.96 -25.80 2.37
CA LEU A 283 20.69 -26.34 1.23
C LEU A 283 22.19 -26.47 1.52
N VAL A 284 22.80 -25.43 2.11
CA VAL A 284 24.20 -25.47 2.54
C VAL A 284 24.40 -26.51 3.63
N ALA A 285 23.50 -26.65 4.60
CA ALA A 285 23.58 -27.68 5.64
C ALA A 285 23.52 -29.08 5.04
N LEU A 286 22.61 -29.34 4.09
CA LEU A 286 22.52 -30.62 3.36
C LEU A 286 23.81 -30.91 2.61
N LEU A 287 24.34 -29.96 1.85
CA LEU A 287 25.61 -30.12 1.12
C LEU A 287 26.79 -30.36 2.10
N ARG A 288 26.76 -29.73 3.28
CA ARG A 288 27.80 -29.95 4.33
C ARG A 288 27.68 -31.33 4.97
N VAL A 289 26.50 -31.89 5.14
CA VAL A 289 26.29 -33.29 5.58
C VAL A 289 26.90 -34.24 4.53
N LEU A 290 26.77 -33.92 3.25
CA LEU A 290 27.40 -34.63 2.14
C LEU A 290 28.91 -34.33 2.00
N GLN A 291 29.51 -33.66 3.00
CA GLN A 291 30.95 -33.29 3.06
C GLN A 291 31.44 -32.38 1.93
N VAL A 292 30.54 -31.67 1.22
CA VAL A 292 30.90 -30.69 0.19
C VAL A 292 31.64 -29.52 0.83
N SER A 293 32.74 -29.04 0.23
CA SER A 293 33.49 -27.89 0.76
C SER A 293 32.66 -26.59 0.71
N ARG A 294 32.96 -25.61 1.59
CA ARG A 294 32.20 -24.35 1.67
C ARG A 294 32.16 -23.59 0.34
N ALA A 295 33.26 -23.60 -0.43
CA ALA A 295 33.29 -22.92 -1.71
C ALA A 295 32.32 -23.57 -2.73
N TRP A 296 32.31 -24.88 -2.83
CA TRP A 296 31.38 -25.60 -3.68
C TRP A 296 29.93 -25.49 -3.19
N CYS A 297 29.68 -25.40 -1.88
CA CYS A 297 28.33 -25.13 -1.37
C CYS A 297 27.77 -23.82 -1.94
N GLY A 298 28.59 -22.75 -1.99
CA GLY A 298 28.18 -21.49 -2.60
C GLY A 298 27.87 -21.62 -4.10
N ILE A 299 28.74 -22.31 -4.85
CA ILE A 299 28.57 -22.47 -6.30
C ILE A 299 27.30 -23.27 -6.63
N VAL A 300 26.95 -24.29 -5.85
CA VAL A 300 25.75 -25.11 -6.07
C VAL A 300 24.47 -24.42 -5.56
N ALA A 301 24.56 -23.74 -4.40
CA ALA A 301 23.39 -23.11 -3.80
C ALA A 301 22.88 -21.90 -4.61
N ILE A 302 23.79 -21.10 -5.21
CA ILE A 302 23.39 -19.90 -5.97
C ILE A 302 22.43 -20.23 -7.12
N PRO A 303 22.72 -21.16 -8.06
CA PRO A 303 21.78 -21.52 -9.14
C PRO A 303 20.43 -22.03 -8.62
N LEU A 304 20.43 -22.81 -7.54
CA LEU A 304 19.20 -23.35 -6.95
C LEU A 304 18.32 -22.26 -6.32
N ILE A 305 18.94 -21.27 -5.68
CA ILE A 305 18.22 -20.09 -5.16
C ILE A 305 17.58 -19.29 -6.30
N TRP A 306 18.31 -19.08 -7.39
CA TRP A 306 17.78 -18.37 -8.57
C TRP A 306 16.70 -19.18 -9.29
N PHE A 307 16.82 -20.51 -9.35
CA PHE A 307 15.75 -21.37 -9.85
C PHE A 307 14.48 -21.24 -8.99
N TYR A 308 14.62 -21.27 -7.66
CA TYR A 308 13.48 -21.05 -6.75
C TYR A 308 12.87 -19.66 -6.93
N THR A 309 13.68 -18.61 -7.08
CA THR A 309 13.21 -17.24 -7.35
C THR A 309 12.43 -17.15 -8.66
N ALA A 310 12.90 -17.85 -9.71
CA ALA A 310 12.19 -17.94 -10.99
C ALA A 310 10.87 -18.71 -10.84
N ALA A 311 10.87 -19.84 -10.14
CA ALA A 311 9.67 -20.64 -9.88
C ALA A 311 8.60 -19.86 -9.11
N THR A 312 9.00 -19.00 -8.19
CA THR A 312 8.07 -18.17 -7.40
C THR A 312 7.63 -16.88 -8.11
N GLY A 313 7.86 -16.76 -9.42
CA GLY A 313 7.34 -15.68 -10.27
C GLY A 313 8.17 -14.39 -10.25
N TRP A 314 9.48 -14.47 -10.02
CA TRP A 314 10.39 -13.31 -10.02
C TRP A 314 9.94 -12.17 -9.09
N GLU A 315 9.37 -12.52 -7.95
CA GLU A 315 8.95 -11.53 -6.96
C GLU A 315 10.09 -10.58 -6.59
N SER A 316 9.82 -9.29 -6.59
CA SER A 316 10.81 -8.23 -6.32
C SER A 316 11.56 -8.44 -4.99
N SER A 317 10.86 -8.94 -3.95
CA SER A 317 11.45 -9.28 -2.65
C SER A 317 12.38 -10.50 -2.72
N ALA A 318 12.00 -11.53 -3.51
CA ALA A 318 12.80 -12.72 -3.71
C ALA A 318 14.08 -12.41 -4.51
N ILE A 319 13.98 -11.61 -5.58
CA ILE A 319 15.15 -11.16 -6.36
C ILE A 319 16.17 -10.47 -5.46
N ARG A 320 15.72 -9.50 -4.62
CA ARG A 320 16.63 -8.79 -3.69
C ARG A 320 17.30 -9.74 -2.72
N ALA A 321 16.53 -10.65 -2.13
CA ALA A 321 17.07 -11.64 -1.19
C ALA A 321 18.07 -12.56 -1.88
N SER A 322 17.81 -13.00 -3.11
CA SER A 322 18.70 -13.84 -3.91
C SER A 322 19.98 -13.12 -4.28
N VAL A 323 19.92 -11.83 -4.65
CA VAL A 323 21.13 -11.01 -4.86
C VAL A 323 21.94 -10.89 -3.57
N MET A 324 21.29 -10.60 -2.44
CA MET A 324 21.97 -10.51 -1.13
C MET A 324 22.66 -11.83 -0.77
N MET A 325 21.95 -12.95 -0.92
CA MET A 325 22.53 -14.28 -0.65
C MET A 325 23.63 -14.65 -1.64
N THR A 326 23.49 -14.26 -2.90
CA THR A 326 24.56 -14.45 -3.92
C THR A 326 25.84 -13.71 -3.52
N VAL A 327 25.72 -12.47 -3.02
CA VAL A 327 26.86 -11.68 -2.53
C VAL A 327 27.50 -12.36 -1.31
N VAL A 328 26.70 -12.87 -0.37
CA VAL A 328 27.19 -13.56 0.84
C VAL A 328 27.89 -14.88 0.50
N LEU A 329 27.21 -15.74 -0.27
CA LEU A 329 27.73 -17.06 -0.66
C LEU A 329 28.91 -16.94 -1.63
N GLY A 330 28.88 -15.94 -2.52
CA GLY A 330 30.00 -15.62 -3.40
C GLY A 330 31.24 -15.15 -2.62
N GLY A 331 31.05 -14.40 -1.53
CA GLY A 331 32.13 -14.04 -0.60
C GLY A 331 32.80 -15.28 0.02
N TRP A 332 32.02 -16.31 0.37
CA TRP A 332 32.56 -17.58 0.86
C TRP A 332 33.37 -18.32 -0.22
N ALA A 333 32.81 -18.37 -1.46
CA ALA A 333 33.51 -18.99 -2.60
C ALA A 333 34.86 -18.31 -2.89
N LEU A 334 34.89 -16.97 -2.77
CA LEU A 334 36.08 -16.14 -2.99
C LEU A 334 37.00 -16.06 -1.77
N LYS A 335 36.70 -16.75 -0.66
CA LYS A 335 37.44 -16.71 0.62
C LYS A 335 37.69 -15.30 1.14
N ARG A 336 36.74 -14.36 0.93
CA ARG A 336 36.80 -13.00 1.41
C ARG A 336 36.08 -12.85 2.75
N PRO A 337 36.62 -12.07 3.71
CA PRO A 337 35.94 -11.78 4.97
C PRO A 337 34.64 -10.99 4.69
N GLY A 338 33.54 -11.48 5.23
CA GLY A 338 32.24 -10.82 5.05
C GLY A 338 32.07 -9.63 6.01
N ASP A 339 31.92 -8.41 5.48
CA ASP A 339 31.32 -7.29 6.22
C ASP A 339 29.86 -7.15 5.79
N THR A 340 28.93 -7.40 6.73
CA THR A 340 27.48 -7.46 6.44
C THR A 340 26.96 -6.13 5.88
N ILE A 341 27.45 -5.00 6.40
CA ILE A 341 27.01 -3.68 5.92
C ILE A 341 27.51 -3.42 4.49
N ASN A 342 28.77 -3.78 4.22
CA ASN A 342 29.36 -3.62 2.89
C ASN A 342 28.71 -4.57 1.87
N SER A 343 28.35 -5.80 2.27
CA SER A 343 27.60 -6.74 1.44
C SER A 343 26.17 -6.27 1.14
N LEU A 344 25.48 -5.71 2.15
CA LEU A 344 24.16 -5.10 1.99
C LEU A 344 24.22 -3.93 1.00
N ALA A 345 25.23 -3.06 1.14
CA ALA A 345 25.44 -1.93 0.25
C ALA A 345 25.77 -2.38 -1.19
N ALA A 346 26.57 -3.43 -1.37
CA ALA A 346 26.88 -4.00 -2.68
C ALA A 346 25.63 -4.58 -3.36
N ALA A 347 24.79 -5.30 -2.61
CA ALA A 347 23.51 -5.80 -3.12
C ALA A 347 22.57 -4.67 -3.54
N ALA A 348 22.45 -3.63 -2.71
CA ALA A 348 21.65 -2.44 -3.04
C ALA A 348 22.16 -1.77 -4.33
N PHE A 349 23.47 -1.60 -4.47
CA PHE A 349 24.07 -1.01 -5.65
C PHE A 349 23.80 -1.83 -6.93
N ILE A 350 23.95 -3.16 -6.87
CA ILE A 350 23.68 -4.05 -8.01
C ILE A 350 22.22 -3.92 -8.45
N ILE A 351 21.27 -3.93 -7.50
CA ILE A 351 19.85 -3.83 -7.80
C ILE A 351 19.51 -2.47 -8.40
N LEU A 352 20.00 -1.38 -7.81
CA LEU A 352 19.74 -0.02 -8.30
C LEU A 352 20.42 0.27 -9.64
N LEU A 353 21.54 -0.39 -9.94
CA LEU A 353 22.18 -0.31 -11.26
C LEU A 353 21.32 -1.01 -12.32
N TRP A 354 20.75 -2.17 -11.98
CA TRP A 354 19.87 -2.92 -12.87
C TRP A 354 18.52 -2.24 -13.06
N ASP A 355 17.85 -1.86 -11.97
CA ASP A 355 16.58 -1.15 -11.99
C ASP A 355 16.58 0.02 -10.99
N PRO A 356 16.85 1.25 -11.45
CA PRO A 356 16.92 2.44 -10.59
C PRO A 356 15.58 2.82 -9.95
N ARG A 357 14.43 2.36 -10.48
CA ARG A 357 13.08 2.65 -9.96
C ARG A 357 12.83 1.96 -8.62
N GLN A 358 13.53 0.86 -8.35
CA GLN A 358 13.43 0.12 -7.09
C GLN A 358 13.66 0.99 -5.85
N LEU A 359 14.46 2.06 -5.94
CA LEU A 359 14.70 2.99 -4.83
C LEU A 359 13.39 3.60 -4.28
N PHE A 360 12.41 3.82 -5.13
CA PHE A 360 11.13 4.44 -4.79
C PHE A 360 10.06 3.41 -4.38
N GLU A 361 10.33 2.11 -4.54
CA GLU A 361 9.40 1.07 -4.15
C GLU A 361 9.42 0.80 -2.63
N ALA A 362 8.23 0.70 -2.03
CA ALA A 362 8.06 0.36 -0.61
C ALA A 362 8.80 -0.92 -0.21
N SER A 363 8.79 -1.91 -1.09
CA SER A 363 9.40 -3.21 -0.88
C SER A 363 10.93 -3.12 -0.79
N PHE A 364 11.59 -2.29 -1.61
CA PHE A 364 13.02 -2.03 -1.53
C PHE A 364 13.38 -1.30 -0.23
N GLN A 365 12.66 -0.22 0.07
CA GLN A 365 12.92 0.59 1.26
C GLN A 365 12.78 -0.22 2.55
N LEU A 366 11.66 -0.95 2.71
CA LEU A 366 11.46 -1.83 3.87
C LEU A 366 12.56 -2.88 3.99
N SER A 367 12.95 -3.52 2.87
CA SER A 367 13.97 -4.57 2.89
C SER A 367 15.34 -4.06 3.34
N PHE A 368 15.81 -2.94 2.79
CA PHE A 368 17.17 -2.44 3.07
C PHE A 368 17.26 -1.64 4.36
N PHE A 369 16.28 -0.76 4.65
CA PHE A 369 16.33 0.03 5.88
C PHE A 369 16.10 -0.82 7.13
N VAL A 370 15.18 -1.77 7.10
CA VAL A 370 14.95 -2.67 8.25
C VAL A 370 16.18 -3.52 8.53
N VAL A 371 16.80 -4.13 7.49
CA VAL A 371 18.02 -4.93 7.66
C VAL A 371 19.17 -4.08 8.16
N LEU A 372 19.33 -2.85 7.67
CA LEU A 372 20.35 -1.91 8.14
C LEU A 372 20.18 -1.63 9.65
N VAL A 373 18.94 -1.32 10.07
CA VAL A 373 18.64 -1.07 11.49
C VAL A 373 18.88 -2.30 12.34
N ILE A 374 18.49 -3.49 11.89
CA ILE A 374 18.78 -4.75 12.58
C ILE A 374 20.31 -4.92 12.79
N VAL A 375 21.09 -4.74 11.72
CA VAL A 375 22.56 -4.92 11.78
C VAL A 375 23.22 -3.92 12.73
N LEU A 376 22.71 -2.67 12.80
CA LEU A 376 23.24 -1.64 13.69
C LEU A 376 22.78 -1.81 15.15
N MET A 377 21.53 -2.25 15.35
CA MET A 377 20.87 -2.27 16.67
C MET A 377 21.09 -3.58 17.43
N LEU A 378 21.21 -4.70 16.71
CA LEU A 378 21.33 -6.02 17.34
C LEU A 378 22.58 -6.17 18.23
N PRO A 379 23.79 -5.70 17.86
CA PRO A 379 24.97 -5.81 18.72
C PRO A 379 24.82 -5.13 20.09
N PRO A 380 24.36 -3.87 20.23
CA PRO A 380 24.15 -3.26 21.53
C PRO A 380 23.03 -3.94 22.34
N LEU A 381 21.92 -4.38 21.67
CA LEU A 381 20.83 -5.08 22.37
C LEU A 381 21.29 -6.45 22.90
N ASN A 382 22.06 -7.20 22.13
CA ASN A 382 22.64 -8.46 22.59
C ASN A 382 23.58 -8.27 23.79
N LYS A 383 24.39 -7.19 23.80
CA LYS A 383 25.23 -6.87 24.97
C LYS A 383 24.39 -6.59 26.22
N ILE A 384 23.26 -5.89 26.08
CA ILE A 384 22.31 -5.66 27.18
C ILE A 384 21.70 -7.01 27.63
N SER A 385 21.25 -7.84 26.70
CA SER A 385 20.73 -9.18 26.99
C SER A 385 21.76 -10.04 27.75
N ASP A 386 23.00 -10.07 27.26
CA ASP A 386 24.06 -10.83 27.90
C ASP A 386 24.36 -10.33 29.33
N ARG A 387 24.30 -9.02 29.59
CA ARG A 387 24.45 -8.45 30.93
C ARG A 387 23.27 -8.79 31.86
N LEU A 388 22.06 -8.74 31.37
CA LEU A 388 20.84 -9.05 32.15
C LEU A 388 20.82 -10.52 32.61
N TRP A 389 21.30 -11.43 31.76
CA TRP A 389 21.28 -12.89 32.02
C TRP A 389 22.69 -13.42 32.28
N GLN A 390 23.63 -12.59 32.84
CA GLN A 390 24.91 -13.09 33.29
C GLN A 390 24.72 -13.97 34.53
N SER A 391 25.29 -15.15 34.53
CA SER A 391 25.61 -15.89 35.73
C SER A 391 26.75 -15.19 36.45
N ASP A 392 26.80 -15.35 37.79
CA ASP A 392 27.88 -14.78 38.59
C ASP A 392 29.22 -15.13 37.95
N PRO A 393 30.07 -14.10 37.63
CA PRO A 393 31.39 -14.34 37.02
C PRO A 393 32.31 -15.25 37.83
N LEU A 394 32.05 -15.34 39.15
CA LEU A 394 32.82 -16.17 40.09
C LEU A 394 32.33 -17.61 40.19
N LEU A 395 31.14 -17.92 39.64
CA LEU A 395 30.57 -19.27 39.65
C LEU A 395 30.72 -19.94 38.29
N PRO A 396 31.55 -21.02 38.19
CA PRO A 396 31.64 -21.79 36.95
C PRO A 396 30.28 -22.32 36.54
N ALA A 397 29.97 -22.24 35.25
CA ALA A 397 28.66 -22.69 34.71
C ALA A 397 28.33 -24.16 35.02
N GLU A 398 29.34 -24.95 35.29
CA GLU A 398 29.25 -26.36 35.66
C GLU A 398 28.63 -26.60 37.04
N LEU A 399 28.81 -25.66 37.98
CA LEU A 399 28.29 -25.72 39.35
C LEU A 399 26.83 -25.23 39.46
N LEU A 400 26.28 -24.65 38.43
CA LEU A 400 24.87 -24.26 38.42
C LEU A 400 23.98 -25.47 38.28
N PRO A 401 22.86 -25.57 39.04
CA PRO A 401 21.82 -26.59 38.85
C PRO A 401 21.34 -26.64 37.38
N ARG A 402 21.09 -27.82 36.85
CA ARG A 402 20.67 -28.00 35.46
C ARG A 402 19.45 -27.16 35.06
N TRP A 403 18.47 -27.05 35.96
CA TRP A 403 17.27 -26.24 35.74
C TRP A 403 17.57 -24.74 35.62
N ARG A 404 18.48 -24.21 36.47
CA ARG A 404 18.89 -22.79 36.44
C ARG A 404 19.68 -22.47 35.19
N ARG A 405 20.57 -23.38 34.76
CA ARG A 405 21.30 -23.27 33.49
C ARG A 405 20.35 -23.26 32.28
N ALA A 406 19.36 -24.19 32.27
CA ALA A 406 18.34 -24.26 31.24
C ALA A 406 17.50 -22.97 31.21
N LEU A 407 17.07 -22.46 32.38
CA LEU A 407 16.29 -21.24 32.50
C LEU A 407 17.06 -20.02 31.96
N ILE A 408 18.32 -19.82 32.35
CA ILE A 408 19.17 -18.74 31.89
C ILE A 408 19.37 -18.84 30.35
N ALA A 409 19.60 -20.04 29.83
CA ALA A 409 19.75 -20.28 28.39
C ALA A 409 18.46 -19.91 27.62
N THR A 410 17.30 -20.33 28.13
CA THR A 410 15.99 -20.03 27.55
C THR A 410 15.69 -18.53 27.59
N LEU A 411 15.90 -17.86 28.74
CA LEU A 411 15.69 -16.44 28.89
C LEU A 411 16.63 -15.61 27.98
N ARG A 412 17.89 -16.04 27.84
CA ARG A 412 18.83 -15.45 26.89
C ARG A 412 18.39 -15.64 25.44
N MET A 413 17.90 -16.82 25.10
CA MET A 413 17.37 -17.08 23.76
C MET A 413 16.14 -16.20 23.48
N LEU A 414 15.17 -16.15 24.39
CA LEU A 414 13.96 -15.33 24.25
C LEU A 414 14.31 -13.82 24.14
N SER A 415 15.25 -13.34 24.96
CA SER A 415 15.68 -11.93 24.91
C SER A 415 16.38 -11.58 23.59
N ARG A 416 17.12 -12.50 22.98
CA ARG A 416 17.71 -12.32 21.64
C ARG A 416 16.65 -12.32 20.54
N TYR A 417 15.64 -13.20 20.61
CA TYR A 417 14.49 -13.14 19.71
C TYR A 417 13.71 -11.83 19.86
N PHE A 418 13.50 -11.40 21.10
CA PHE A 418 12.90 -10.09 21.37
C PHE A 418 13.73 -8.95 20.78
N ALA A 419 15.05 -8.94 20.99
CA ALA A 419 15.95 -7.93 20.46
C ALA A 419 15.90 -7.85 18.93
N LEU A 420 15.86 -9.01 18.25
CA LEU A 420 15.73 -9.07 16.80
C LEU A 420 14.38 -8.52 16.31
N SER A 421 13.27 -8.99 16.92
CA SER A 421 11.92 -8.52 16.58
C SER A 421 11.75 -7.02 16.87
N PHE A 422 12.27 -6.54 18.00
CA PHE A 422 12.23 -5.13 18.36
C PHE A 422 13.04 -4.25 17.41
N ALA A 423 14.25 -4.68 17.03
CA ALA A 423 15.07 -3.96 16.04
C ALA A 423 14.39 -3.89 14.68
N ALA A 424 13.75 -4.98 14.22
CA ALA A 424 12.99 -5.01 12.99
C ALA A 424 11.77 -4.07 13.07
N TRP A 425 11.05 -4.08 14.19
CA TRP A 425 9.91 -3.22 14.43
C TRP A 425 10.30 -1.75 14.41
N VAL A 426 11.32 -1.36 15.18
CA VAL A 426 11.85 0.03 15.19
C VAL A 426 12.28 0.45 13.78
N GLY A 427 12.97 -0.43 13.04
CA GLY A 427 13.38 -0.16 11.66
C GLY A 427 12.23 0.00 10.68
N SER A 428 11.08 -0.60 10.94
CA SER A 428 9.92 -0.57 10.02
C SER A 428 8.89 0.51 10.35
N ILE A 429 8.84 1.06 11.57
CA ILE A 429 7.79 2.00 12.03
C ILE A 429 7.46 3.10 11.01
N PRO A 430 8.40 3.95 10.56
CA PRO A 430 8.02 5.09 9.72
C PRO A 430 7.55 4.66 8.32
N LEU A 431 8.12 3.59 7.77
CA LEU A 431 7.70 3.06 6.47
C LEU A 431 6.38 2.29 6.57
N ALA A 432 6.13 1.55 7.66
CA ALA A 432 4.85 0.90 7.91
C ALA A 432 3.73 1.95 8.08
N ALA A 433 3.99 3.04 8.81
CA ALA A 433 3.07 4.16 8.91
C ALA A 433 2.82 4.83 7.54
N LYS A 434 3.87 4.97 6.70
CA LYS A 434 3.77 5.60 5.37
C LYS A 434 2.94 4.79 4.38
N TYR A 435 3.19 3.48 4.30
CA TYR A 435 2.62 2.63 3.24
C TYR A 435 1.38 1.86 3.66
N PHE A 436 1.26 1.52 4.95
CA PHE A 436 0.15 0.73 5.48
C PHE A 436 -0.72 1.50 6.47
N HIS A 437 -0.36 2.74 6.79
CA HIS A 437 -1.07 3.57 7.77
C HIS A 437 -1.25 2.87 9.13
N LEU A 438 -0.27 2.06 9.53
CA LEU A 438 -0.38 1.15 10.67
C LEU A 438 0.81 1.31 11.62
N PHE A 439 0.50 1.41 12.90
CA PHE A 439 1.42 1.30 14.01
C PHE A 439 0.97 0.13 14.89
N SER A 440 1.76 -0.94 14.96
CA SER A 440 1.40 -2.18 15.65
C SER A 440 2.40 -2.52 16.75
N PRO A 441 2.18 -2.07 17.99
CA PRO A 441 3.01 -2.43 19.15
C PRO A 441 3.02 -3.95 19.43
N VAL A 442 1.91 -4.64 19.14
CA VAL A 442 1.79 -6.08 19.36
C VAL A 442 2.69 -6.90 18.42
N SER A 443 3.21 -6.30 17.35
CA SER A 443 4.03 -7.04 16.38
C SER A 443 5.29 -7.63 17.00
N THR A 444 5.91 -6.94 17.98
CA THR A 444 7.11 -7.46 18.67
C THR A 444 6.83 -8.75 19.43
N PRO A 445 5.88 -8.83 20.40
CA PRO A 445 5.56 -10.08 21.07
C PRO A 445 4.93 -11.13 20.13
N ALA A 446 4.09 -10.73 19.19
CA ALA A 446 3.48 -11.66 18.23
C ALA A 446 4.54 -12.39 17.40
N ASN A 447 5.57 -11.68 16.92
CA ASN A 447 6.64 -12.24 16.11
C ASN A 447 7.55 -13.21 16.89
N ILE A 448 7.67 -13.07 18.22
CA ILE A 448 8.42 -14.04 19.03
C ILE A 448 7.85 -15.44 18.90
N VAL A 449 6.53 -15.56 18.72
CA VAL A 449 5.83 -16.85 18.59
C VAL A 449 5.57 -17.18 17.11
N ALA A 450 5.09 -16.22 16.32
CA ALA A 450 4.70 -16.45 14.93
C ALA A 450 5.90 -16.78 14.02
N VAL A 451 7.07 -16.13 14.20
CA VAL A 451 8.25 -16.39 13.37
C VAL A 451 8.79 -17.81 13.54
N PRO A 452 9.00 -18.35 14.77
CA PRO A 452 9.37 -19.75 14.94
C PRO A 452 8.34 -20.73 14.35
N LEU A 453 7.03 -20.51 14.57
CA LEU A 453 5.99 -21.35 13.99
C LEU A 453 6.01 -21.32 12.45
N GLY A 454 6.10 -20.15 11.85
CA GLY A 454 6.24 -20.00 10.40
C GLY A 454 7.52 -20.64 9.85
N THR A 455 8.64 -20.57 10.62
CA THR A 455 9.90 -21.24 10.27
C THR A 455 9.73 -22.76 10.29
N LEU A 456 9.09 -23.31 11.30
CA LEU A 456 8.82 -24.76 11.42
C LEU A 456 7.87 -25.22 10.29
N ALA A 457 6.83 -24.44 9.97
CA ALA A 457 5.94 -24.72 8.85
C ALA A 457 6.71 -24.76 7.52
N LEU A 458 7.58 -23.77 7.27
CA LEU A 458 8.41 -23.72 6.07
C LEU A 458 9.40 -24.90 6.00
N MET A 459 10.06 -25.21 7.13
CA MET A 459 10.99 -26.34 7.20
C MET A 459 10.27 -27.67 6.93
N SER A 460 9.07 -27.85 7.47
CA SER A 460 8.24 -29.02 7.20
C SER A 460 7.85 -29.09 5.71
N ASN A 461 7.43 -27.98 5.09
CA ASN A 461 7.13 -27.94 3.67
C ASN A 461 8.37 -28.29 2.80
N LEU A 462 9.55 -27.77 3.15
CA LEU A 462 10.78 -28.13 2.43
C LEU A 462 11.14 -29.60 2.62
N GLY A 463 10.94 -30.15 3.83
CA GLY A 463 11.08 -31.59 4.10
C GLY A 463 10.13 -32.42 3.25
N SER A 464 8.86 -32.01 3.15
CA SER A 464 7.86 -32.64 2.29
C SER A 464 8.30 -32.64 0.82
N LEU A 465 8.78 -31.50 0.28
CA LEU A 465 9.28 -31.41 -1.10
C LEU A 465 10.52 -32.26 -1.34
N VAL A 466 11.40 -32.41 -0.37
CA VAL A 466 12.59 -33.31 -0.49
C VAL A 466 12.16 -34.79 -0.51
N CYS A 467 11.22 -35.19 0.36
CA CYS A 467 10.66 -36.53 0.35
C CYS A 467 9.82 -36.78 -0.91
N GLY A 468 9.07 -35.76 -1.37
CA GLY A 468 8.31 -35.77 -2.61
C GLY A 468 7.39 -36.97 -2.72
N THR A 469 7.29 -37.51 -3.95
CA THR A 469 6.53 -38.72 -4.22
C THR A 469 7.32 -40.03 -3.93
N TRP A 470 8.58 -39.88 -3.55
CA TRP A 470 9.47 -41.04 -3.32
C TRP A 470 9.18 -41.73 -1.99
N PHE A 471 8.77 -40.94 -0.99
CA PHE A 471 8.52 -41.40 0.36
C PHE A 471 7.21 -40.83 0.90
N PRO A 472 6.05 -41.30 0.41
CA PRO A 472 4.73 -40.70 0.68
C PRO A 472 4.41 -40.58 2.16
N TRP A 473 4.71 -41.57 2.98
CA TRP A 473 4.48 -41.52 4.43
C TRP A 473 5.20 -40.34 5.11
N ALA A 474 6.47 -40.12 4.77
CA ALA A 474 7.20 -38.97 5.34
C ALA A 474 6.68 -37.66 4.78
N THR A 475 6.29 -37.60 3.52
CA THR A 475 5.65 -36.43 2.90
C THR A 475 4.37 -36.06 3.62
N GLU A 476 3.49 -37.03 3.91
CA GLU A 476 2.25 -36.80 4.67
C GLU A 476 2.54 -36.31 6.10
N LEU A 477 3.52 -36.93 6.79
CA LEU A 477 3.93 -36.50 8.13
C LEU A 477 4.40 -35.03 8.14
N PHE A 478 5.22 -34.65 7.17
CA PHE A 478 5.69 -33.26 7.03
C PHE A 478 4.54 -32.32 6.66
N ASN A 479 3.60 -32.71 5.81
CA ASN A 479 2.45 -31.92 5.45
C ASN A 479 1.52 -31.67 6.64
N HIS A 480 1.21 -32.69 7.43
CA HIS A 480 0.44 -32.55 8.68
C HIS A 480 1.15 -31.64 9.69
N SER A 481 2.48 -31.77 9.81
CA SER A 481 3.27 -30.89 10.68
C SER A 481 3.22 -29.43 10.20
N ALA A 482 3.38 -29.19 8.90
CA ALA A 482 3.29 -27.86 8.31
C ALA A 482 1.91 -27.24 8.52
N TRP A 483 0.85 -28.03 8.30
CA TRP A 483 -0.52 -27.63 8.50
C TRP A 483 -0.80 -27.21 9.95
N PHE A 484 -0.32 -28.02 10.92
CA PHE A 484 -0.44 -27.72 12.35
C PHE A 484 0.26 -26.41 12.71
N PHE A 485 1.51 -26.21 12.28
CA PHE A 485 2.26 -25.00 12.58
C PHE A 485 1.64 -23.77 11.92
N MET A 486 1.10 -23.90 10.70
CA MET A 486 0.40 -22.81 10.02
C MET A 486 -0.89 -22.44 10.77
N SER A 487 -1.69 -23.41 11.16
CA SER A 487 -2.92 -23.18 11.94
C SER A 487 -2.62 -22.51 13.28
N ALA A 488 -1.57 -22.96 13.97
CA ALA A 488 -1.13 -22.33 15.22
C ALA A 488 -0.66 -20.88 15.00
N MET A 489 0.08 -20.61 13.93
CA MET A 489 0.52 -19.25 13.56
C MET A 489 -0.66 -18.32 13.25
N THR A 490 -1.67 -18.83 12.54
CA THR A 490 -2.91 -18.09 12.25
C THR A 490 -3.63 -17.74 13.55
N ALA A 491 -3.84 -18.72 14.44
CA ALA A 491 -4.48 -18.51 15.74
C ALA A 491 -3.74 -17.49 16.62
N VAL A 492 -2.39 -17.51 16.63
CA VAL A 492 -1.57 -16.51 17.34
C VAL A 492 -1.78 -15.11 16.76
N SER A 493 -1.79 -14.98 15.42
CA SER A 493 -1.99 -13.68 14.76
C SER A 493 -3.39 -13.11 15.03
N GLU A 494 -4.42 -13.94 14.97
CA GLU A 494 -5.80 -13.55 15.30
C GLU A 494 -5.95 -13.15 16.78
N PHE A 495 -5.38 -13.96 17.70
CA PHE A 495 -5.40 -13.65 19.13
C PHE A 495 -4.69 -12.31 19.41
N ALA A 496 -3.54 -12.08 18.80
CA ALA A 496 -2.77 -10.84 18.97
C ALA A 496 -3.59 -9.59 18.59
N THR A 497 -4.44 -9.67 17.57
CA THR A 497 -5.30 -8.53 17.17
C THR A 497 -6.44 -8.24 18.13
N LYS A 498 -6.84 -9.19 18.97
CA LYS A 498 -7.92 -9.02 19.97
C LYS A 498 -7.46 -8.30 21.23
N ILE A 499 -6.15 -8.14 21.42
CA ILE A 499 -5.58 -7.44 22.57
C ILE A 499 -5.89 -5.93 22.47
N PRO A 500 -6.46 -5.29 23.50
CA PRO A 500 -6.69 -3.85 23.48
C PRO A 500 -5.40 -3.07 23.25
N GLY A 501 -5.39 -2.15 22.27
CA GLY A 501 -4.19 -1.38 21.93
C GLY A 501 -3.15 -2.15 21.11
N ALA A 502 -3.50 -3.31 20.55
CA ALA A 502 -2.63 -4.12 19.70
C ALA A 502 -2.08 -3.35 18.49
N TYR A 503 -2.91 -2.52 17.90
CA TYR A 503 -2.58 -1.73 16.72
C TYR A 503 -3.35 -0.42 16.70
N PHE A 504 -2.81 0.54 15.95
CA PHE A 504 -3.43 1.85 15.71
C PHE A 504 -3.24 2.23 14.25
N TYR A 505 -4.27 2.80 13.65
CA TYR A 505 -4.13 3.47 12.36
C TYR A 505 -3.58 4.87 12.59
N VAL A 506 -2.62 5.26 11.76
CA VAL A 506 -1.90 6.52 11.86
C VAL A 506 -1.77 7.17 10.49
N PRO A 507 -1.82 8.52 10.41
CA PRO A 507 -1.60 9.21 9.14
C PRO A 507 -0.19 8.96 8.62
N ALA A 508 -0.03 9.04 7.29
CA ALA A 508 1.26 8.85 6.65
C ALA A 508 2.24 9.96 7.03
N PRO A 509 3.43 9.65 7.56
CA PRO A 509 4.45 10.64 7.78
C PRO A 509 5.00 11.18 6.44
N SER A 510 5.43 12.43 6.45
CA SER A 510 6.11 13.06 5.33
C SER A 510 7.52 12.45 5.12
N TRP A 511 8.06 12.58 3.91
CA TRP A 511 9.43 12.12 3.63
C TRP A 511 10.49 12.81 4.48
N LEU A 512 10.26 14.06 4.88
CA LEU A 512 11.13 14.79 5.79
C LEU A 512 11.14 14.15 7.19
N GLU A 513 9.98 13.81 7.72
CA GLU A 513 9.84 13.14 9.03
C GLU A 513 10.53 11.77 9.03
N ILE A 514 10.33 10.99 7.95
CA ILE A 514 11.01 9.71 7.77
C ILE A 514 12.53 9.90 7.73
N GLY A 515 13.01 10.89 6.98
CA GLY A 515 14.44 11.23 6.90
C GLY A 515 15.02 11.62 8.25
N ILE A 516 14.34 12.46 9.00
CA ILE A 516 14.72 12.86 10.37
C ILE A 516 14.78 11.64 11.29
N TYR A 517 13.75 10.78 11.25
CA TYR A 517 13.71 9.56 12.08
C TYR A 517 14.93 8.67 11.86
N TYR A 518 15.24 8.32 10.61
CA TYR A 518 16.38 7.46 10.32
C TYR A 518 17.72 8.16 10.58
N ALA A 519 17.84 9.47 10.34
CA ALA A 519 19.05 10.22 10.65
C ALA A 519 19.33 10.23 12.17
N VAL A 520 18.32 10.45 12.99
CA VAL A 520 18.43 10.38 14.45
C VAL A 520 18.76 8.97 14.91
N LEU A 521 18.07 7.96 14.37
CA LEU A 521 18.26 6.55 14.73
C LEU A 521 19.70 6.09 14.40
N VAL A 522 20.18 6.34 13.18
CA VAL A 522 21.54 5.97 12.75
C VAL A 522 22.58 6.77 13.52
N GLY A 523 22.36 8.06 13.73
CA GLY A 523 23.23 8.92 14.52
C GLY A 523 23.36 8.46 15.99
N ALA A 524 22.24 8.01 16.59
CA ALA A 524 22.25 7.46 17.96
C ALA A 524 22.99 6.11 18.01
N LEU A 525 22.67 5.18 17.12
CA LEU A 525 23.26 3.84 17.07
C LEU A 525 24.76 3.85 16.73
N SER A 526 25.20 4.82 15.90
CA SER A 526 26.63 5.02 15.61
C SER A 526 27.39 5.68 16.76
N GLY A 527 26.71 6.17 17.79
CA GLY A 527 27.30 6.93 18.90
C GLY A 527 27.67 8.38 18.52
N TRP A 528 27.43 8.80 17.27
CA TRP A 528 27.78 10.11 16.77
C TRP A 528 27.04 11.24 17.51
N LEU A 529 25.75 11.05 17.83
CA LEU A 529 24.95 12.02 18.57
C LEU A 529 25.43 12.22 20.03
N PHE A 530 26.12 11.23 20.62
CA PHE A 530 26.59 11.24 22.00
C PHE A 530 28.05 11.65 22.10
N ALA A 531 28.73 11.88 20.96
CA ALA A 531 30.12 12.32 20.97
C ALA A 531 30.27 13.69 21.66
N PRO A 532 31.25 13.88 22.56
CA PRO A 532 31.37 15.11 23.39
C PRO A 532 31.36 16.41 22.57
N LYS A 533 32.02 16.39 21.39
CA LYS A 533 32.12 17.56 20.50
C LYS A 533 30.78 17.90 19.80
N GLN A 534 29.83 16.94 19.73
CA GLN A 534 28.58 17.09 18.97
C GLN A 534 27.34 17.13 19.87
N ARG A 535 27.49 16.80 21.17
CA ARG A 535 26.38 16.70 22.11
C ARG A 535 25.52 17.96 22.19
N ILE A 536 26.13 19.15 22.13
CA ILE A 536 25.41 20.43 22.16
C ILE A 536 24.61 20.59 20.87
N TRP A 537 25.23 20.34 19.70
CA TRP A 537 24.57 20.46 18.40
C TRP A 537 23.43 19.45 18.25
N SER A 538 23.62 18.24 18.75
CA SER A 538 22.59 17.18 18.75
C SER A 538 21.41 17.55 19.65
N ALA A 539 21.68 18.10 20.84
CA ALA A 539 20.62 18.58 21.74
C ALA A 539 19.84 19.77 21.11
N THR A 540 20.57 20.72 20.52
CA THR A 540 19.92 21.86 19.82
C THR A 540 19.07 21.40 18.65
N ALA A 541 19.56 20.47 17.82
CA ALA A 541 18.81 19.90 16.72
C ALA A 541 17.53 19.18 17.20
N LEU A 542 17.63 18.40 18.28
CA LEU A 542 16.48 17.73 18.88
C LEU A 542 15.43 18.73 19.37
N VAL A 543 15.87 19.81 20.05
CA VAL A 543 14.96 20.87 20.51
C VAL A 543 14.26 21.54 19.33
N LEU A 544 14.99 21.84 18.24
CA LEU A 544 14.42 22.44 17.02
C LEU A 544 13.41 21.51 16.33
N ILE A 545 13.70 20.21 16.28
CA ILE A 545 12.77 19.19 15.74
C ILE A 545 11.49 19.17 16.59
N VAL A 546 11.60 19.07 17.91
CA VAL A 546 10.44 19.05 18.81
C VAL A 546 9.64 20.36 18.71
N ALA A 547 10.33 21.50 18.67
CA ALA A 547 9.67 22.81 18.49
C ALA A 547 8.94 22.91 17.14
N GLY A 548 9.56 22.42 16.06
CA GLY A 548 8.93 22.36 14.73
C GLY A 548 7.68 21.49 14.72
N PHE A 549 7.73 20.32 15.35
CA PHE A 549 6.55 19.45 15.51
C PHE A 549 5.45 20.11 16.37
N ALA A 550 5.82 20.73 17.47
CA ALA A 550 4.86 21.43 18.33
C ALA A 550 4.20 22.60 17.60
N TRP A 551 4.98 23.37 16.85
CA TRP A 551 4.47 24.46 16.00
C TRP A 551 3.49 23.93 14.92
N HIS A 552 3.89 22.91 14.19
CA HIS A 552 3.02 22.30 13.17
C HIS A 552 1.72 21.76 13.78
N TRP A 553 1.81 21.08 14.91
CA TRP A 553 0.64 20.59 15.63
C TRP A 553 -0.28 21.71 16.12
N GLN A 554 0.30 22.83 16.60
CA GLN A 554 -0.48 23.97 17.05
C GLN A 554 -1.20 24.68 15.89
N THR A 555 -0.56 24.78 14.71
CA THR A 555 -1.14 25.42 13.53
C THR A 555 -2.26 24.59 12.91
N THR A 556 -2.15 23.26 12.95
CA THR A 556 -3.16 22.34 12.37
C THR A 556 -4.33 22.04 13.32
N ARG A 557 -4.19 22.33 14.62
CA ARG A 557 -5.23 22.04 15.63
C ARG A 557 -6.55 22.79 15.42
N GLY A 558 -6.54 23.93 14.74
CA GLY A 558 -7.72 24.79 14.51
C GLY A 558 -8.39 24.55 13.16
N GLU A 559 -7.94 23.59 12.36
CA GLU A 559 -8.51 23.32 11.04
C GLU A 559 -9.58 22.25 11.10
N THR A 560 -10.71 22.48 10.42
CA THR A 560 -11.68 21.41 10.13
C THR A 560 -11.54 21.02 8.68
N ARG A 561 -11.37 19.72 8.42
CA ARG A 561 -11.27 19.17 7.07
C ARG A 561 -12.55 18.43 6.74
N LEU A 562 -13.24 18.84 5.70
CA LEU A 562 -14.41 18.15 5.17
C LEU A 562 -14.03 17.53 3.82
N THR A 563 -14.19 16.22 3.70
CA THR A 563 -13.86 15.49 2.47
C THR A 563 -15.08 14.78 1.92
N VAL A 564 -15.46 15.12 0.70
CA VAL A 564 -16.52 14.44 -0.06
C VAL A 564 -15.88 13.32 -0.86
N LEU A 565 -16.24 12.10 -0.57
CA LEU A 565 -15.70 10.88 -1.21
C LEU A 565 -16.68 10.39 -2.29
N PRO A 566 -16.21 10.20 -3.53
CA PRO A 566 -17.00 9.51 -4.55
C PRO A 566 -17.07 8.01 -4.22
N LEU A 567 -18.29 7.49 -4.16
CA LEU A 567 -18.55 6.06 -4.02
C LEU A 567 -19.29 5.55 -5.26
N ASN A 568 -19.31 4.23 -5.47
CA ASN A 568 -20.03 3.64 -6.61
C ASN A 568 -21.55 3.80 -6.46
N GLY A 569 -22.09 4.88 -7.02
CA GLY A 569 -23.52 5.19 -7.01
C GLY A 569 -24.04 5.88 -5.75
N GLY A 570 -23.13 6.20 -4.80
CA GLY A 570 -23.42 6.98 -3.61
C GLY A 570 -22.30 7.95 -3.28
N HIS A 571 -22.33 8.51 -2.10
CA HIS A 571 -21.27 9.37 -1.59
C HIS A 571 -21.13 9.21 -0.08
N ALA A 572 -19.94 9.56 0.43
CA ALA A 572 -19.72 9.75 1.85
C ALA A 572 -19.06 11.11 2.10
N VAL A 573 -19.40 11.74 3.22
CA VAL A 573 -18.77 12.98 3.65
C VAL A 573 -18.09 12.74 5.00
N PHE A 574 -16.79 12.87 5.02
CA PHE A 574 -16.00 12.75 6.26
C PHE A 574 -15.63 14.16 6.75
N VAL A 575 -15.93 14.45 7.99
CA VAL A 575 -15.58 15.71 8.66
C VAL A 575 -14.61 15.38 9.77
N ASP A 576 -13.36 15.72 9.56
CA ASP A 576 -12.29 15.70 10.56
C ASP A 576 -12.32 17.05 11.30
N ALA A 577 -12.99 17.06 12.44
CA ALA A 577 -13.15 18.25 13.26
C ALA A 577 -12.00 18.36 14.26
N ALA A 578 -11.72 19.58 14.71
CA ALA A 578 -10.70 19.86 15.72
C ALA A 578 -10.90 19.00 16.99
N GLY A 579 -10.06 17.99 17.15
CA GLY A 579 -10.11 17.01 18.24
C GLY A 579 -10.75 15.69 17.82
N ARG A 580 -9.99 14.62 17.86
CA ARG A 580 -10.33 13.23 17.40
C ARG A 580 -11.67 12.65 17.88
N LYS A 581 -12.35 13.28 18.84
CA LYS A 581 -13.66 12.87 19.37
C LYS A 581 -14.85 13.53 18.66
N ASN A 582 -14.59 14.45 17.72
CA ASN A 582 -15.61 15.27 17.07
C ASN A 582 -15.84 14.92 15.61
N ASP A 583 -15.23 13.82 15.13
CA ASP A 583 -15.31 13.41 13.73
C ASP A 583 -16.69 12.89 13.36
N TRP A 584 -17.14 13.23 12.16
CA TRP A 584 -18.42 12.81 11.60
C TRP A 584 -18.21 12.10 10.28
N LEU A 585 -18.94 11.03 10.08
CA LEU A 585 -19.08 10.37 8.80
C LEU A 585 -20.55 10.42 8.39
N VAL A 586 -20.84 11.00 7.26
CA VAL A 586 -22.18 11.04 6.68
C VAL A 586 -22.20 10.06 5.52
N ASN A 587 -23.08 9.07 5.58
CA ASN A 587 -23.16 7.90 4.71
C ASN A 587 -21.89 7.05 4.66
N CYS A 588 -22.01 5.82 4.22
CA CYS A 588 -20.88 4.89 4.16
C CYS A 588 -20.82 4.08 2.86
N GLY A 589 -21.81 4.21 1.98
CA GLY A 589 -21.88 3.40 0.79
C GLY A 589 -22.36 1.97 1.06
N ASP A 590 -22.17 1.11 0.09
CA ASP A 590 -22.33 -0.34 0.20
C ASP A 590 -21.09 -1.00 0.82
N GLU A 591 -21.10 -2.31 1.02
CA GLU A 591 -19.96 -3.06 1.56
C GLU A 591 -18.73 -2.94 0.66
N SER A 592 -18.91 -2.91 -0.66
CA SER A 592 -17.84 -2.74 -1.63
C SER A 592 -17.17 -1.36 -1.47
N ALA A 593 -17.97 -0.30 -1.32
CA ALA A 593 -17.48 1.05 -1.05
C ALA A 593 -16.70 1.14 0.27
N VAL A 594 -17.19 0.46 1.31
CA VAL A 594 -16.49 0.37 2.60
C VAL A 594 -15.14 -0.32 2.42
N ASN A 595 -15.08 -1.47 1.77
CA ASN A 595 -13.84 -2.24 1.65
C ASN A 595 -12.80 -1.55 0.76
N PHE A 596 -13.20 -0.98 -0.38
CA PHE A 596 -12.27 -0.49 -1.40
C PHE A 596 -12.00 1.02 -1.35
N THR A 597 -12.88 1.81 -0.73
CA THR A 597 -12.72 3.27 -0.70
C THR A 597 -12.66 3.80 0.74
N LEU A 598 -13.66 3.51 1.56
CA LEU A 598 -13.81 4.15 2.87
C LEU A 598 -12.78 3.61 3.88
N LYS A 599 -12.59 2.28 3.96
CA LYS A 599 -11.62 1.63 4.84
C LYS A 599 -10.19 2.14 4.60
N PRO A 600 -9.63 2.13 3.37
CA PRO A 600 -8.30 2.65 3.14
C PRO A 600 -8.21 4.16 3.39
N PHE A 601 -9.24 4.95 3.04
CA PHE A 601 -9.27 6.37 3.32
C PHE A 601 -9.24 6.67 4.83
N LEU A 602 -10.13 6.07 5.62
CA LEU A 602 -10.20 6.28 7.08
C LEU A 602 -8.89 5.87 7.77
N ARG A 603 -8.26 4.79 7.33
CA ARG A 603 -6.94 4.37 7.81
C ARG A 603 -5.87 5.42 7.51
N ALA A 604 -5.87 5.98 6.31
CA ALA A 604 -4.94 7.01 5.90
C ALA A 604 -5.10 8.31 6.71
N GLN A 605 -6.32 8.62 7.14
CA GLN A 605 -6.60 9.73 8.05
C GLN A 605 -6.28 9.39 9.53
N GLY A 606 -5.87 8.14 9.84
CA GLY A 606 -5.57 7.70 11.20
C GLY A 606 -6.81 7.48 12.08
N VAL A 607 -7.97 7.23 11.47
CA VAL A 607 -9.22 6.98 12.17
C VAL A 607 -9.20 5.56 12.73
N ASN A 608 -9.24 5.44 14.05
CA ASN A 608 -9.29 4.15 14.74
C ASN A 608 -10.72 3.77 15.16
N ARG A 609 -11.61 4.76 15.25
CA ARG A 609 -13.02 4.59 15.57
C ARG A 609 -13.83 5.69 14.89
N VAL A 610 -14.94 5.33 14.27
CA VAL A 610 -15.92 6.29 13.74
C VAL A 610 -16.76 6.78 14.91
N GLN A 611 -16.56 8.02 15.33
CA GLN A 611 -17.22 8.56 16.52
C GLN A 611 -18.73 8.75 16.29
N ARG A 612 -19.09 9.34 15.13
CA ARG A 612 -20.48 9.64 14.76
C ARG A 612 -20.71 9.28 13.30
N LEU A 613 -21.71 8.44 13.07
CA LEU A 613 -22.18 8.03 11.75
C LEU A 613 -23.59 8.59 11.52
N VAL A 614 -23.79 9.28 10.41
CA VAL A 614 -25.11 9.74 9.97
C VAL A 614 -25.53 8.95 8.75
N LEU A 615 -26.70 8.32 8.79
CA LEU A 615 -27.33 7.67 7.65
C LEU A 615 -28.46 8.55 7.17
N THR A 616 -28.29 9.15 6.00
CA THR A 616 -29.23 10.20 5.52
C THR A 616 -30.55 9.67 5.00
N HIS A 617 -30.54 8.47 4.41
CA HIS A 617 -31.74 7.80 3.86
C HIS A 617 -31.51 6.30 3.70
N GLY A 618 -32.53 5.55 3.32
CA GLY A 618 -32.55 4.09 3.32
C GLY A 618 -32.05 3.42 2.03
N ASP A 619 -31.34 4.11 1.14
CA ASP A 619 -30.71 3.49 -0.03
C ASP A 619 -29.47 2.68 0.39
N LEU A 620 -29.39 1.42 -0.05
CA LEU A 620 -28.26 0.55 0.24
C LEU A 620 -26.91 1.12 -0.21
N ARG A 621 -26.88 1.92 -1.28
CA ARG A 621 -25.69 2.59 -1.78
C ARG A 621 -25.19 3.70 -0.85
N SER A 622 -26.01 4.11 0.12
CA SER A 622 -25.67 5.13 1.12
C SER A 622 -25.45 4.54 2.51
N CYS A 623 -26.11 3.43 2.84
CA CYS A 623 -26.11 2.86 4.20
C CYS A 623 -25.74 1.39 4.27
N GLY A 624 -25.69 0.65 3.15
CA GLY A 624 -25.54 -0.82 3.13
C GLY A 624 -24.27 -1.34 3.80
N GLY A 625 -23.20 -0.56 3.80
CA GLY A 625 -21.93 -0.90 4.45
C GLY A 625 -21.85 -0.57 5.92
N ALA A 626 -22.92 -0.08 6.58
CA ALA A 626 -22.85 0.41 7.95
C ALA A 626 -22.47 -0.67 8.98
N GLU A 627 -22.97 -1.89 8.81
CA GLU A 627 -22.61 -3.01 9.68
C GLU A 627 -21.13 -3.38 9.54
N LEU A 628 -20.64 -3.55 8.32
CA LEU A 628 -19.22 -3.80 8.03
C LEU A 628 -18.32 -2.70 8.58
N LEU A 629 -18.72 -1.43 8.43
CA LEU A 629 -18.01 -0.29 8.99
C LEU A 629 -17.93 -0.37 10.52
N ASN A 630 -19.04 -0.76 11.19
CA ASN A 630 -19.08 -0.95 12.63
C ASN A 630 -18.16 -2.11 13.08
N GLN A 631 -18.11 -3.19 12.33
CA GLN A 631 -17.21 -4.32 12.62
C GLN A 631 -15.73 -3.91 12.46
N LEU A 632 -15.39 -3.10 11.46
CA LEU A 632 -14.01 -2.72 11.15
C LEU A 632 -13.45 -1.63 12.07
N PHE A 633 -14.24 -0.62 12.40
CA PHE A 633 -13.79 0.58 13.13
C PHE A 633 -14.51 0.77 14.47
N GLY A 634 -15.66 0.12 14.68
CA GLY A 634 -16.53 0.41 15.80
C GLY A 634 -17.14 1.82 15.69
N THR A 635 -18.46 1.91 15.67
CA THR A 635 -19.16 3.19 15.64
C THR A 635 -19.51 3.65 17.06
N GLY A 636 -19.43 4.94 17.31
CA GLY A 636 -19.84 5.54 18.57
C GLY A 636 -21.34 5.78 18.61
N GLU A 637 -21.79 6.90 18.06
CA GLU A 637 -23.20 7.30 17.94
C GLU A 637 -23.63 7.19 16.47
N ILE A 638 -24.88 6.75 16.25
CA ILE A 638 -25.47 6.64 14.92
C ILE A 638 -26.72 7.52 14.89
N TYR A 639 -26.79 8.32 13.86
CA TYR A 639 -27.85 9.29 13.62
C TYR A 639 -28.64 8.90 12.38
N THR A 640 -29.95 8.84 12.47
CA THR A 640 -30.84 8.46 11.35
C THR A 640 -31.98 9.44 11.17
N SER A 641 -32.56 9.43 9.97
CA SER A 641 -33.82 10.12 9.66
C SER A 641 -35.00 9.54 10.45
N PRO A 642 -36.01 10.29 10.80
CA PRO A 642 -37.25 9.79 11.39
C PRO A 642 -38.11 9.01 10.39
N ALA A 643 -37.82 9.09 9.09
CA ALA A 643 -38.54 8.42 8.03
C ALA A 643 -38.39 6.89 8.10
N ARG A 644 -39.50 6.19 7.89
CA ARG A 644 -39.50 4.72 7.81
C ARG A 644 -39.32 4.29 6.37
N PHE A 645 -38.10 3.80 6.06
CA PHE A 645 -37.78 3.31 4.73
C PHE A 645 -38.27 1.88 4.53
N ARG A 646 -38.66 1.55 3.28
CA ARG A 646 -39.19 0.22 2.91
C ARG A 646 -38.10 -0.85 2.77
N SER A 647 -36.83 -0.45 2.61
CA SER A 647 -35.70 -1.36 2.45
C SER A 647 -35.58 -2.32 3.64
N MET A 648 -35.60 -3.64 3.38
CA MET A 648 -35.41 -4.68 4.38
C MET A 648 -34.02 -4.56 5.02
N ALA A 649 -32.99 -4.42 4.21
CA ALA A 649 -31.62 -4.32 4.68
C ALA A 649 -31.40 -3.07 5.54
N TYR A 650 -32.01 -1.92 5.19
CA TYR A 650 -31.97 -0.75 6.07
C TYR A 650 -32.59 -1.04 7.44
N ARG A 651 -33.74 -1.75 7.47
CA ARG A 651 -34.40 -2.10 8.73
C ARG A 651 -33.55 -3.07 9.57
N GLU A 652 -32.90 -4.02 8.95
CA GLU A 652 -31.99 -4.95 9.63
C GLU A 652 -30.80 -4.20 10.25
N ILE A 653 -30.20 -3.28 9.50
CA ILE A 653 -29.12 -2.42 9.99
C ILE A 653 -29.59 -1.61 11.20
N ILE A 654 -30.75 -0.95 11.10
CA ILE A 654 -31.26 -0.13 12.21
C ILE A 654 -31.62 -1.03 13.42
N ALA A 655 -32.25 -2.19 13.20
CA ALA A 655 -32.61 -3.11 14.28
C ALA A 655 -31.37 -3.61 15.06
N GLU A 656 -30.22 -3.79 14.36
CA GLU A 656 -28.97 -4.14 15.03
C GLU A 656 -28.46 -3.01 15.94
N PHE A 657 -28.57 -1.77 15.47
CA PHE A 657 -28.16 -0.61 16.27
C PHE A 657 -29.17 -0.23 17.38
N GLU A 658 -30.43 -0.51 17.20
CA GLU A 658 -31.49 -0.32 18.24
C GLU A 658 -31.33 -1.25 19.43
N LYS A 659 -30.64 -2.41 19.29
CA LYS A 659 -30.26 -3.24 20.43
C LYS A 659 -29.39 -2.50 21.45
N GLN A 660 -28.81 -1.36 21.07
CA GLN A 660 -27.99 -0.51 21.92
C GLN A 660 -28.57 0.93 21.99
N PRO A 661 -29.64 1.20 22.75
CA PRO A 661 -30.43 2.44 22.68
C PRO A 661 -29.63 3.73 22.95
N ARG A 662 -28.49 3.62 23.66
CA ARG A 662 -27.63 4.79 23.93
C ARG A 662 -26.81 5.23 22.73
N ARG A 663 -26.75 4.42 21.66
CA ARG A 663 -25.92 4.67 20.46
C ARG A 663 -26.74 5.15 19.26
N HIS A 664 -28.05 4.84 19.22
CA HIS A 664 -28.92 5.24 18.12
C HIS A 664 -29.70 6.49 18.49
N ARG A 665 -29.68 7.51 17.64
CA ARG A 665 -30.40 8.79 17.79
C ARG A 665 -31.12 9.14 16.49
N ILE A 666 -32.39 9.45 16.61
CA ILE A 666 -33.19 9.96 15.50
C ILE A 666 -33.08 11.48 15.50
N ILE A 667 -32.75 12.06 14.36
CA ILE A 667 -32.71 13.53 14.18
C ILE A 667 -33.74 13.95 13.13
N ASN A 668 -34.51 14.96 13.46
CA ASN A 668 -35.55 15.53 12.62
C ASN A 668 -35.32 17.04 12.46
N ARG A 669 -36.16 17.69 11.68
CA ARG A 669 -36.13 19.14 11.49
C ARG A 669 -36.01 19.90 12.82
N GLY A 670 -35.10 20.86 12.89
CA GLY A 670 -34.82 21.66 14.09
C GLY A 670 -33.85 21.01 15.09
N SER A 671 -33.57 19.70 14.97
CA SER A 671 -32.60 19.03 15.82
C SER A 671 -31.18 19.48 15.49
N THR A 672 -30.34 19.62 16.51
CA THR A 672 -28.90 19.90 16.37
C THR A 672 -28.08 18.70 16.81
N ALA A 673 -27.12 18.30 16.01
CA ALA A 673 -26.19 17.23 16.28
C ALA A 673 -24.74 17.73 16.05
N GLY A 674 -24.08 18.17 17.11
CA GLY A 674 -22.75 18.76 17.06
C GLY A 674 -22.67 20.01 16.17
N CYS A 675 -21.94 19.94 15.07
CA CYS A 675 -21.78 21.03 14.11
C CYS A 675 -22.95 21.11 13.08
N TRP A 676 -23.85 20.13 13.07
CA TRP A 676 -24.90 19.97 12.10
C TRP A 676 -26.27 20.35 12.69
N GLN A 677 -27.06 21.08 11.91
CA GLN A 677 -28.47 21.34 12.15
C GLN A 677 -29.31 20.66 11.07
N ALA A 678 -30.32 19.88 11.46
CA ALA A 678 -31.20 19.22 10.52
C ALA A 678 -32.34 20.18 10.07
N PHE A 679 -32.58 20.23 8.75
CA PHE A 679 -33.59 21.07 8.12
C PHE A 679 -34.74 20.26 7.54
N ALA A 680 -34.54 18.99 7.21
CA ALA A 680 -35.52 18.02 6.76
C ALA A 680 -35.04 16.61 7.07
N PRO A 681 -35.91 15.59 7.11
CA PRO A 681 -37.38 15.70 7.12
C PRO A 681 -37.91 16.07 8.52
N ASP A 682 -39.22 16.39 8.59
CA ASP A 682 -39.97 16.46 9.84
C ASP A 682 -40.45 15.05 10.25
N ALA A 683 -40.74 14.83 11.51
CA ALA A 683 -41.21 13.54 12.02
C ALA A 683 -42.59 13.14 11.45
N THR A 684 -43.35 14.10 10.97
CA THR A 684 -44.67 13.92 10.39
C THR A 684 -44.68 13.72 8.87
N ASP A 685 -43.53 13.88 8.24
CA ASP A 685 -43.42 13.77 6.78
C ASP A 685 -43.58 12.33 6.31
N ASN A 686 -44.36 12.15 5.29
CA ASN A 686 -44.60 10.85 4.65
C ASN A 686 -44.42 11.01 3.14
N PHE A 687 -43.24 10.64 2.66
CA PHE A 687 -42.88 10.68 1.24
C PHE A 687 -43.03 9.28 0.62
N GLU A 688 -43.43 9.23 -0.63
CA GLU A 688 -43.49 7.96 -1.37
C GLU A 688 -42.10 7.41 -1.67
N ARG A 689 -41.12 8.31 -1.90
CA ARG A 689 -39.73 7.96 -2.28
C ARG A 689 -38.75 8.19 -1.14
N ALA A 690 -37.79 7.30 -1.06
CA ALA A 690 -36.73 7.36 -0.03
C ALA A 690 -35.87 8.65 -0.17
N ASP A 691 -35.59 9.06 -1.39
CA ASP A 691 -34.76 10.24 -1.68
C ASP A 691 -35.41 11.53 -1.20
N ASP A 692 -36.75 11.67 -1.30
CA ASP A 692 -37.48 12.84 -0.81
C ASP A 692 -37.46 12.97 0.73
N ALA A 693 -37.23 11.85 1.43
CA ALA A 693 -37.10 11.78 2.88
C ALA A 693 -35.63 11.85 3.36
N SER A 694 -34.70 12.24 2.48
CA SER A 694 -33.29 12.36 2.81
C SER A 694 -33.03 13.46 3.86
N LEU A 695 -32.11 13.18 4.80
CA LEU A 695 -31.68 14.17 5.79
C LEU A 695 -30.94 15.31 5.10
N VAL A 696 -31.43 16.53 5.36
CA VAL A 696 -30.78 17.79 4.96
C VAL A 696 -30.09 18.38 6.17
N LEU A 697 -28.79 18.56 6.08
CA LEU A 697 -27.95 19.04 7.16
C LEU A 697 -27.27 20.36 6.78
N LEU A 698 -27.32 21.34 7.65
CA LEU A 698 -26.57 22.59 7.54
C LEU A 698 -25.52 22.64 8.63
N GLY A 699 -24.24 22.72 8.24
CA GLY A 699 -23.11 22.88 9.13
C GLY A 699 -22.56 24.31 9.11
N ASN A 700 -22.18 24.84 10.27
CA ASN A 700 -21.48 26.12 10.38
C ASN A 700 -20.07 25.84 10.90
N PHE A 701 -19.04 26.15 10.09
CA PHE A 701 -17.66 25.85 10.38
C PHE A 701 -16.83 27.14 10.31
N TYR A 702 -16.59 27.78 11.45
CA TYR A 702 -15.78 29.01 11.55
C TYR A 702 -16.24 30.16 10.64
N GLY A 703 -17.54 30.22 10.29
CA GLY A 703 -18.09 31.21 9.40
C GLY A 703 -18.69 30.66 8.11
N PRO A 704 -17.96 29.87 7.29
CA PRO A 704 -18.54 29.20 6.12
C PRO A 704 -19.68 28.26 6.50
N ARG A 705 -20.76 28.31 5.73
CA ARG A 705 -21.92 27.44 5.89
C ARG A 705 -21.93 26.38 4.81
N VAL A 706 -22.03 25.12 5.21
CA VAL A 706 -22.05 23.93 4.31
C VAL A 706 -23.43 23.30 4.38
N LEU A 707 -24.15 23.29 3.27
CA LEU A 707 -25.43 22.62 3.11
C LEU A 707 -25.23 21.25 2.44
N LEU A 708 -25.55 20.19 3.17
CA LEU A 708 -25.54 18.83 2.68
C LEU A 708 -26.96 18.39 2.37
N LEU A 709 -27.25 18.15 1.10
CA LEU A 709 -28.57 17.77 0.60
C LEU A 709 -28.73 16.27 0.41
N SER A 710 -27.60 15.52 0.45
CA SER A 710 -27.61 14.10 0.09
C SER A 710 -28.27 13.88 -1.30
N ASP A 711 -29.07 12.84 -1.44
CA ASP A 711 -29.77 12.50 -2.71
C ASP A 711 -31.21 13.09 -2.73
N LEU A 712 -31.43 14.29 -2.14
CA LEU A 712 -32.75 14.87 -1.97
C LEU A 712 -33.53 15.02 -3.30
N GLY A 713 -34.67 14.33 -3.40
CA GLY A 713 -35.52 14.34 -4.56
C GLY A 713 -36.32 15.65 -4.70
N ARG A 714 -37.07 15.77 -5.80
CA ARG A 714 -37.76 17.03 -6.16
C ARG A 714 -38.83 17.42 -5.15
N GLU A 715 -39.62 16.47 -4.65
CA GLU A 715 -40.68 16.72 -3.68
C GLU A 715 -40.11 17.19 -2.35
N GLY A 716 -39.03 16.51 -1.88
CA GLY A 716 -38.30 16.91 -0.68
C GLY A 716 -37.72 18.31 -0.78
N GLN A 717 -37.21 18.74 -1.96
CA GLN A 717 -36.74 20.12 -2.20
C GLN A 717 -37.86 21.13 -2.10
N ASN A 718 -39.04 20.84 -2.65
CA ASN A 718 -40.23 21.74 -2.58
C ASN A 718 -40.70 21.89 -1.14
N VAL A 719 -40.79 20.80 -0.36
CA VAL A 719 -41.17 20.84 1.05
C VAL A 719 -40.13 21.61 1.89
N LEU A 720 -38.84 21.42 1.63
CA LEU A 720 -37.76 22.17 2.31
C LEU A 720 -37.91 23.68 2.09
N LEU A 721 -38.15 24.10 0.84
CA LEU A 721 -38.31 25.50 0.46
C LEU A 721 -39.56 26.13 1.06
N SER A 722 -40.67 25.40 1.15
CA SER A 722 -41.92 25.91 1.74
C SER A 722 -41.82 26.18 3.24
N ARG A 723 -40.87 25.52 3.92
CA ARG A 723 -40.73 25.54 5.37
C ARG A 723 -39.54 26.36 5.87
N THR A 724 -38.64 26.78 5.01
CA THR A 724 -37.35 27.37 5.43
C THR A 724 -37.02 28.61 4.62
N ASN A 725 -36.96 29.75 5.30
CA ASN A 725 -36.66 31.06 4.67
C ASN A 725 -35.17 31.39 4.60
N ASN A 726 -34.28 30.64 5.32
CA ASN A 726 -32.86 30.92 5.37
C ASN A 726 -32.03 29.67 5.14
N LEU A 727 -31.88 29.33 3.87
CA LEU A 727 -31.01 28.20 3.40
C LEU A 727 -29.65 28.67 2.90
N ARG A 728 -29.27 29.95 3.11
CA ARG A 728 -28.03 30.50 2.60
C ARG A 728 -26.82 29.63 3.05
N ALA A 729 -26.01 29.21 2.07
CA ALA A 729 -24.84 28.37 2.30
C ALA A 729 -23.72 28.75 1.33
N ASP A 730 -22.47 28.77 1.78
CA ASP A 730 -21.33 29.07 0.92
C ASP A 730 -20.99 27.85 0.03
N ILE A 731 -21.23 26.65 0.54
CA ILE A 731 -20.91 25.39 -0.11
C ILE A 731 -22.15 24.51 -0.07
N VAL A 732 -22.55 23.98 -1.24
CA VAL A 732 -23.63 23.00 -1.38
C VAL A 732 -23.04 21.69 -1.84
N ILE A 733 -23.34 20.62 -1.13
CA ILE A 733 -22.96 19.24 -1.47
C ILE A 733 -24.26 18.47 -1.74
N ALA A 734 -24.38 17.95 -2.94
CA ALA A 734 -25.55 17.19 -3.37
C ALA A 734 -25.15 15.89 -4.08
N GLY A 735 -25.86 14.81 -3.78
CA GLY A 735 -25.86 13.59 -4.57
C GLY A 735 -26.86 13.67 -5.72
N LEU A 736 -27.09 12.53 -6.36
CA LEU A 736 -28.01 12.38 -7.48
C LEU A 736 -29.16 11.47 -7.05
N PRO A 737 -30.43 11.97 -6.95
CA PRO A 737 -31.57 11.12 -6.66
C PRO A 737 -31.79 10.11 -7.79
N ASP A 738 -32.49 9.00 -7.50
CA ASP A 738 -32.82 7.98 -8.51
C ASP A 738 -33.76 8.54 -9.57
N GLU A 739 -34.68 9.43 -9.16
CA GLU A 739 -35.60 10.13 -10.07
C GLU A 739 -35.65 11.62 -9.77
N GLY A 740 -35.79 12.40 -10.82
CA GLY A 740 -35.84 13.85 -10.75
C GLY A 740 -34.46 14.52 -10.89
N GLU A 741 -34.47 15.85 -10.82
CA GLU A 741 -33.23 16.62 -10.87
C GLU A 741 -32.82 17.06 -9.45
N PRO A 742 -31.57 16.87 -9.08
CA PRO A 742 -31.02 17.48 -7.87
C PRO A 742 -30.93 19.00 -8.08
N LEU A 743 -31.03 19.78 -7.03
CA LEU A 743 -30.77 21.24 -7.05
C LEU A 743 -31.68 22.01 -8.02
N CYS A 744 -32.95 22.09 -7.71
CA CYS A 744 -33.84 22.99 -8.47
C CYS A 744 -33.40 24.46 -8.38
N ASP A 745 -33.79 25.28 -9.36
CA ASP A 745 -33.36 26.68 -9.43
C ASP A 745 -33.80 27.48 -8.21
N ALA A 746 -35.03 27.28 -7.70
CA ALA A 746 -35.51 27.92 -6.50
C ALA A 746 -34.64 27.58 -5.24
N LEU A 747 -34.14 26.35 -5.15
CA LEU A 747 -33.24 25.94 -4.07
C LEU A 747 -31.87 26.62 -4.17
N LEU A 748 -31.36 26.72 -5.37
CA LEU A 748 -30.07 27.40 -5.63
C LEU A 748 -30.19 28.93 -5.39
N ASP A 749 -31.34 29.53 -5.71
CA ASP A 749 -31.62 30.94 -5.46
C ASP A 749 -31.75 31.23 -3.95
N ALA A 750 -32.33 30.29 -3.19
CA ALA A 750 -32.42 30.38 -1.73
C ALA A 750 -31.03 30.12 -1.03
N ALA A 751 -30.24 29.20 -1.55
CA ALA A 751 -28.96 28.82 -0.95
C ALA A 751 -27.82 29.78 -1.33
N GLN A 752 -27.81 30.33 -2.54
CA GLN A 752 -26.78 31.23 -3.10
C GLN A 752 -25.35 30.72 -2.89
N PRO A 753 -25.04 29.50 -3.34
CA PRO A 753 -23.75 28.86 -3.08
C PRO A 753 -22.60 29.54 -3.86
N LYS A 754 -21.43 29.66 -3.22
CA LYS A 754 -20.19 30.04 -3.89
C LYS A 754 -19.58 28.89 -4.66
N VAL A 755 -19.80 27.65 -4.19
CA VAL A 755 -19.33 26.40 -4.81
C VAL A 755 -20.39 25.31 -4.64
N ILE A 756 -20.56 24.54 -5.70
CA ILE A 756 -21.44 23.36 -5.72
C ILE A 756 -20.56 22.11 -5.94
N VAL A 757 -20.72 21.12 -5.08
CA VAL A 757 -20.09 19.81 -5.23
C VAL A 757 -21.17 18.79 -5.54
N ILE A 758 -21.11 18.18 -6.71
CA ILE A 758 -22.01 17.11 -7.14
C ILE A 758 -21.31 15.77 -6.97
N ALA A 759 -21.85 14.93 -6.10
CA ALA A 759 -21.38 13.58 -5.92
C ALA A 759 -21.94 12.68 -7.03
N ASP A 760 -21.22 12.56 -8.13
CA ASP A 760 -21.55 11.69 -9.24
C ASP A 760 -20.54 10.55 -9.38
N SER A 761 -20.92 9.44 -10.03
CA SER A 761 -20.10 8.25 -10.18
C SER A 761 -20.05 7.77 -11.63
N GLU A 762 -19.02 6.98 -11.96
CA GLU A 762 -18.90 6.36 -13.27
C GLU A 762 -19.92 5.23 -13.45
N PHE A 763 -20.23 4.51 -12.38
CA PHE A 763 -21.17 3.39 -12.39
C PHE A 763 -22.03 3.42 -11.12
N PRO A 764 -23.36 3.18 -11.23
CA PRO A 764 -24.15 2.95 -12.46
C PRO A 764 -24.35 4.24 -13.27
N ALA A 765 -24.68 4.10 -14.56
CA ALA A 765 -24.86 5.23 -15.46
C ALA A 765 -26.00 6.18 -15.03
N THR A 766 -26.98 5.69 -14.28
CA THR A 766 -28.07 6.49 -13.69
C THR A 766 -27.58 7.49 -12.64
N ARG A 767 -26.44 7.26 -12.05
CA ARG A 767 -25.79 8.13 -11.07
C ARG A 767 -24.71 9.03 -11.70
N ARG A 768 -24.82 9.29 -12.99
CA ARG A 768 -24.02 10.31 -13.71
C ARG A 768 -24.80 11.60 -13.82
N ALA A 769 -24.14 12.72 -13.56
CA ALA A 769 -24.71 14.03 -13.80
C ALA A 769 -25.08 14.16 -15.28
N SER A 770 -26.38 14.36 -15.58
CA SER A 770 -26.86 14.44 -16.95
C SER A 770 -26.30 15.66 -17.67
N PRO A 771 -26.12 15.62 -18.99
CA PRO A 771 -25.67 16.80 -19.76
C PRO A 771 -26.58 18.02 -19.56
N LYS A 772 -27.89 17.78 -19.38
CA LYS A 772 -28.88 18.83 -19.12
C LYS A 772 -28.64 19.50 -17.76
N LEU A 773 -28.38 18.71 -16.72
CA LEU A 773 -28.02 19.23 -15.38
C LEU A 773 -26.73 20.06 -15.44
N ARG A 774 -25.70 19.54 -16.13
CA ARG A 774 -24.42 20.23 -16.27
C ARG A 774 -24.59 21.58 -16.96
N ALA A 775 -25.24 21.61 -18.12
CA ALA A 775 -25.51 22.85 -18.85
C ALA A 775 -26.27 23.88 -18.01
N ARG A 776 -27.28 23.43 -17.23
CA ARG A 776 -28.07 24.32 -16.36
C ARG A 776 -27.23 24.91 -15.22
N LEU A 777 -26.39 24.11 -14.59
CA LEU A 777 -25.53 24.58 -13.49
C LEU A 777 -24.39 25.49 -14.00
N GLU A 778 -23.83 25.20 -15.18
CA GLU A 778 -22.80 26.04 -15.84
C GLU A 778 -23.36 27.43 -16.23
N GLN A 779 -24.63 27.52 -16.67
CA GLN A 779 -25.27 28.79 -16.99
C GLN A 779 -25.38 29.74 -15.79
N ARG A 780 -25.33 29.22 -14.56
CA ARG A 780 -25.35 30.03 -13.33
C ARG A 780 -24.01 30.70 -12.98
N GLY A 781 -22.92 30.35 -13.68
CA GLY A 781 -21.63 31.02 -13.57
C GLY A 781 -20.83 30.73 -12.28
N GLY A 782 -21.31 29.87 -11.38
CA GLY A 782 -20.61 29.43 -10.18
C GLY A 782 -19.76 28.19 -10.46
N PRO A 783 -18.64 27.95 -9.73
CA PRO A 783 -17.84 26.75 -9.86
C PRO A 783 -18.63 25.51 -9.41
N VAL A 784 -18.77 24.54 -10.30
CA VAL A 784 -19.41 23.24 -10.06
C VAL A 784 -18.37 22.15 -10.20
N ILE A 785 -18.21 21.32 -9.17
CA ILE A 785 -17.22 20.24 -9.11
C ILE A 785 -17.94 18.90 -9.10
N TYR A 786 -17.58 18.05 -10.05
CA TYR A 786 -18.13 16.70 -10.18
C TYR A 786 -17.12 15.68 -9.66
N THR A 787 -17.50 14.90 -8.63
CA THR A 787 -16.56 13.96 -7.98
C THR A 787 -16.08 12.86 -8.90
N ARG A 788 -16.84 12.49 -9.93
CA ARG A 788 -16.46 11.50 -10.95
C ARG A 788 -15.17 11.88 -11.69
N THR A 789 -14.99 13.17 -11.98
CA THR A 789 -13.82 13.68 -12.72
C THR A 789 -12.76 14.23 -11.79
N ALA A 790 -13.16 14.91 -10.73
CA ALA A 790 -12.26 15.58 -9.80
C ALA A 790 -11.73 14.63 -8.69
N GLY A 791 -12.33 13.44 -8.52
CA GLY A 791 -12.05 12.58 -7.37
C GLY A 791 -12.63 13.15 -6.07
N ALA A 792 -12.04 12.79 -4.94
CA ALA A 792 -12.44 13.33 -3.64
C ALA A 792 -12.19 14.83 -3.57
N VAL A 793 -13.17 15.54 -2.99
CA VAL A 793 -13.12 16.99 -2.83
C VAL A 793 -12.87 17.28 -1.36
N THR A 794 -11.73 17.86 -1.05
CA THR A 794 -11.34 18.23 0.32
C THR A 794 -11.48 19.73 0.52
N ILE A 795 -12.24 20.13 1.53
CA ILE A 795 -12.50 21.51 1.92
C ILE A 795 -11.83 21.76 3.27
N LEU A 796 -10.83 22.62 3.29
CA LEU A 796 -10.11 23.04 4.50
C LEU A 796 -10.77 24.31 5.04
N LEU A 797 -11.42 24.22 6.18
CA LEU A 797 -12.16 25.29 6.82
C LEU A 797 -11.33 25.88 7.97
N ARG A 798 -11.04 27.16 7.89
CA ARG A 798 -10.24 27.95 8.84
C ARG A 798 -10.96 29.21 9.24
N SER A 799 -10.55 29.82 10.33
CA SER A 799 -11.11 31.11 10.80
C SER A 799 -10.96 32.25 9.78
N ASN A 800 -9.92 32.25 8.96
CA ASN A 800 -9.61 33.33 8.02
C ASN A 800 -10.16 33.10 6.60
N GLY A 801 -10.75 31.93 6.34
CA GLY A 801 -11.24 31.55 5.03
C GLY A 801 -11.26 30.05 4.83
N TRP A 802 -11.55 29.61 3.64
CA TRP A 802 -11.56 28.19 3.30
C TRP A 802 -10.92 27.93 1.95
N GLU A 803 -10.35 26.76 1.81
CA GLU A 803 -9.64 26.29 0.63
C GLU A 803 -10.25 24.98 0.17
N LEU A 804 -10.53 24.88 -1.11
CA LEU A 804 -11.03 23.67 -1.75
C LEU A 804 -9.89 23.05 -2.57
N ARG A 805 -9.70 21.75 -2.40
CA ARG A 805 -8.72 20.94 -3.13
C ARG A 805 -9.39 19.70 -3.72
N THR A 806 -9.03 19.37 -4.93
CA THR A 806 -9.50 18.16 -5.62
C THR A 806 -8.32 17.23 -5.95
N MET A 807 -8.61 15.97 -6.25
CA MET A 807 -7.57 15.00 -6.58
C MET A 807 -6.92 15.25 -7.94
N ASP A 808 -7.61 15.94 -8.87
CA ASP A 808 -7.06 16.38 -10.16
C ASP A 808 -6.13 17.60 -10.05
N GLY A 809 -5.93 18.14 -8.84
CA GLY A 809 -4.98 19.23 -8.54
C GLY A 809 -5.57 20.63 -8.58
N GLN A 810 -6.89 20.80 -8.77
CA GLN A 810 -7.53 22.13 -8.69
C GLN A 810 -7.48 22.64 -7.24
N LYS A 811 -7.18 23.94 -7.07
CA LYS A 811 -7.15 24.62 -5.78
C LYS A 811 -7.83 25.96 -5.90
N ASN A 812 -8.88 26.15 -5.09
CA ASN A 812 -9.64 27.40 -5.02
C ASN A 812 -9.67 27.89 -3.57
N SER A 813 -9.29 29.15 -3.35
CA SER A 813 -9.24 29.76 -2.02
C SER A 813 -10.26 30.89 -1.91
N TYR A 814 -10.99 30.91 -0.81
CA TYR A 814 -12.05 31.87 -0.53
C TYR A 814 -11.82 32.52 0.84
N ARG A 815 -11.99 33.84 0.92
CA ARG A 815 -11.94 34.56 2.19
C ARG A 815 -13.33 34.61 2.85
N THR A 816 -13.39 34.51 4.17
CA THR A 816 -14.62 34.77 4.92
C THR A 816 -14.86 36.29 4.99
N ALA A 817 -16.13 36.72 4.87
CA ALA A 817 -16.50 38.12 4.88
C ALA A 817 -16.19 38.88 6.20
N ASN A 818 -15.77 38.17 7.25
CA ASN A 818 -15.47 38.74 8.57
C ASN A 818 -13.97 38.99 8.84
N GLY A 819 -13.15 38.97 7.79
CA GLY A 819 -11.70 39.20 7.89
C GLY A 819 -11.35 40.60 7.41
N ASN A 820 -11.79 41.65 8.13
CA ASN A 820 -11.17 43.00 8.15
C ASN A 820 -10.31 43.10 9.38
#